data_1e48f913c856415fc063fa70f5dfd067
#
_entry.id   1e48f913c856415fc063fa70f5dfd067
#
_cell.length_a   1.000
_cell.length_b   1.000
_cell.length_c   1.000
_cell.angle_alpha   90.00
_cell.angle_beta   90.00
_cell.angle_gamma   90.00
#
_symmetry.space_group_name_H-M   'P 1'
#
loop_
_entity.id
_entity.type
_entity.pdbx_description
1 polymer ?
#
loop_
_entity_poly.entity_id
_entity_poly.type
_entity_poly.pdbx_seq_one_letter_code
_entity_poly.pdbx_strand_id
1 'polypeptide(L)'
;MTAMTATTQALIEWINETRLHAPMLDNDADALLARLTCAQARGQALDRALTGHSSIGLYGHSQAAKAHLLTSLCGSGNGRLDVSPGQRTFDYFSHINPGHALTNMAVRFTPRASDVSDDAFPLRLSLVTEAELVQLFIARTTMHTLIRPVEKSVIEARVEKWRALRQPQGVPGITAQEVATIARYWRTTVPGSEQQMDDALWHQFAQLIPSLDLSTRASVWSLLWGEQQEITQQWLKFAHVLHQTSHARELAAPLSLLVDNFGLPSEGFLTRAEFTAPDAQEAVLHPLNDGEMLNAISIPVDVLAFLTRELVLPAENSVLDNVDIIDIPAPSEADLSPLAEAKCTWLLEHYRQQMQPDVLVICNATARHEQTAKTAKTLLNWVKETQTAEESALPGLVWAITPHDARFLTKQNLDEAVQHLLGKPGQRWGTLQALDTHSMQRVVEWLSQATLSTQRQSRLLALKTAQQRELRALMQSYLAPIAAEPDAQRTQAEGMVRNLQSSAARHGELLEGLLPPLKAFETLLAVQQPREEQVNGLFTDVIDLFADNASEGQEMFQTKDKARLAHRVWINHLRQWSRNEAAASRLGLDVSVLPLIADTLVLSSYRLNLPQQLQRIVEADKSSAAQLHATIGNFIGWLGYAETAHGARPASRVRKGQSIFVTPVVSSATPRLTQLGEQPVHAATVYVYDWLVALYTRAIENIGYQHPHDVQPAARQALQAILR
;
A
#
# COMPACT_ATOMS: atom_id res chain seq x y z
N MET A 1 -14.98 -18.71 -6.94
CA MET A 1 -14.00 -17.70 -7.43
C MET A 1 -14.67 -16.88 -8.50
N THR A 2 -14.68 -15.56 -8.36
CA THR A 2 -15.24 -14.69 -9.40
C THR A 2 -14.28 -14.57 -10.58
N ALA A 3 -14.78 -14.17 -11.74
CA ALA A 3 -13.97 -14.05 -12.97
C ALA A 3 -12.74 -13.16 -12.78
N MET A 4 -12.84 -12.09 -11.99
CA MET A 4 -11.75 -11.16 -11.76
C MET A 4 -10.64 -11.69 -10.85
N THR A 5 -11.01 -12.37 -9.78
CA THR A 5 -10.05 -13.06 -8.89
C THR A 5 -9.31 -14.15 -9.67
N ALA A 6 -10.01 -14.87 -10.55
CA ALA A 6 -9.43 -15.87 -11.45
C ALA A 6 -8.44 -15.24 -12.45
N THR A 7 -8.79 -14.11 -13.07
CA THR A 7 -7.90 -13.39 -14.00
C THR A 7 -6.62 -12.93 -13.29
N THR A 8 -6.74 -12.34 -12.11
CA THR A 8 -5.57 -11.86 -11.35
C THR A 8 -4.67 -13.04 -10.91
N GLN A 9 -5.28 -14.15 -10.48
CA GLN A 9 -4.55 -15.37 -10.14
C GLN A 9 -3.82 -15.94 -11.35
N ALA A 10 -4.48 -16.02 -12.50
CA ALA A 10 -3.86 -16.47 -13.74
C ALA A 10 -2.69 -15.58 -14.19
N LEU A 11 -2.76 -14.25 -13.95
CA LEU A 11 -1.64 -13.34 -14.20
C LEU A 11 -0.47 -13.61 -13.26
N ILE A 12 -0.72 -13.87 -11.98
CA ILE A 12 0.32 -14.24 -10.99
C ILE A 12 1.03 -15.53 -11.42
N GLU A 13 0.26 -16.54 -11.80
CA GLU A 13 0.80 -17.83 -12.29
C GLU A 13 1.61 -17.62 -13.56
N TRP A 14 1.09 -16.87 -14.53
CA TRP A 14 1.78 -16.54 -15.76
C TRP A 14 3.13 -15.84 -15.52
N ILE A 15 3.20 -14.87 -14.59
CA ILE A 15 4.46 -14.20 -14.24
C ILE A 15 5.44 -15.21 -13.63
N ASN A 16 4.99 -16.03 -12.68
CA ASN A 16 5.86 -17.00 -11.99
C ASN A 16 6.45 -18.04 -12.95
N GLU A 17 5.70 -18.50 -13.93
CA GLU A 17 6.17 -19.43 -14.95
C GLU A 17 7.08 -18.73 -15.98
N THR A 18 6.66 -17.58 -16.48
CA THR A 18 7.37 -16.90 -17.57
C THR A 18 8.68 -16.26 -17.11
N ARG A 19 8.76 -15.77 -15.85
CA ARG A 19 9.96 -15.12 -15.31
C ARG A 19 11.20 -16.01 -15.33
N LEU A 20 11.03 -17.32 -15.28
CA LEU A 20 12.12 -18.29 -15.30
C LEU A 20 12.90 -18.25 -16.63
N HIS A 21 12.26 -17.84 -17.71
CA HIS A 21 12.79 -17.83 -19.06
C HIS A 21 12.85 -16.44 -19.71
N ALA A 22 12.42 -15.40 -19.00
CA ALA A 22 12.33 -14.01 -19.46
C ALA A 22 12.99 -13.06 -18.45
N PRO A 23 14.33 -12.86 -18.51
CA PRO A 23 15.08 -12.05 -17.55
C PRO A 23 14.57 -10.62 -17.39
N MET A 24 14.03 -10.02 -18.47
CA MET A 24 13.46 -8.67 -18.40
C MET A 24 12.17 -8.65 -17.58
N LEU A 25 11.32 -9.65 -17.74
CA LEU A 25 10.13 -9.81 -16.90
C LEU A 25 10.54 -10.11 -15.45
N ASP A 26 11.55 -10.96 -15.23
CA ASP A 26 12.00 -11.31 -13.88
C ASP A 26 12.48 -10.09 -13.09
N ASN A 27 13.11 -9.11 -13.73
CA ASN A 27 13.52 -7.87 -13.07
C ASN A 27 12.32 -7.08 -12.53
N ASP A 28 11.15 -7.16 -13.16
CA ASP A 28 9.93 -6.48 -12.76
C ASP A 28 8.98 -7.38 -11.96
N ALA A 29 9.21 -8.68 -11.98
CA ALA A 29 8.25 -9.68 -11.53
C ALA A 29 7.77 -9.44 -10.09
N ASP A 30 8.69 -9.16 -9.14
CA ASP A 30 8.30 -8.99 -7.74
C ASP A 30 7.45 -7.73 -7.53
N ALA A 31 7.75 -6.64 -8.25
CA ALA A 31 6.94 -5.42 -8.21
C ALA A 31 5.56 -5.64 -8.85
N LEU A 32 5.51 -6.37 -9.96
CA LEU A 32 4.25 -6.75 -10.62
C LEU A 32 3.42 -7.66 -9.72
N LEU A 33 4.03 -8.68 -9.10
CA LEU A 33 3.35 -9.60 -8.21
C LEU A 33 2.79 -8.89 -6.97
N ALA A 34 3.51 -7.94 -6.38
CA ALA A 34 3.01 -7.13 -5.27
C ALA A 34 1.76 -6.33 -5.67
N ARG A 35 1.79 -5.69 -6.86
CA ARG A 35 0.63 -4.94 -7.38
C ARG A 35 -0.55 -5.84 -7.72
N LEU A 36 -0.31 -7.01 -8.31
CA LEU A 36 -1.35 -7.98 -8.63
C LEU A 36 -1.99 -8.54 -7.35
N THR A 37 -1.22 -8.81 -6.31
CA THR A 37 -1.75 -9.26 -5.02
C THR A 37 -2.61 -8.18 -4.36
N CYS A 38 -2.22 -6.90 -4.44
CA CYS A 38 -3.07 -5.77 -4.02
C CYS A 38 -4.36 -5.67 -4.85
N ALA A 39 -4.26 -5.86 -6.18
CA ALA A 39 -5.42 -5.86 -7.06
C ALA A 39 -6.37 -7.03 -6.78
N GLN A 40 -5.83 -8.20 -6.44
CA GLN A 40 -6.61 -9.37 -6.02
C GLN A 40 -7.42 -9.08 -4.76
N ALA A 41 -6.80 -8.49 -3.73
CA ALA A 41 -7.48 -8.09 -2.51
C ALA A 41 -8.61 -7.08 -2.78
N ARG A 42 -8.36 -6.07 -3.63
CA ARG A 42 -9.38 -5.10 -4.05
C ARG A 42 -10.51 -5.76 -4.83
N GLY A 43 -10.20 -6.69 -5.74
CA GLY A 43 -11.20 -7.46 -6.47
C GLY A 43 -12.12 -8.27 -5.54
N GLN A 44 -11.56 -8.91 -4.53
CA GLN A 44 -12.33 -9.63 -3.51
C GLN A 44 -13.24 -8.69 -2.69
N ALA A 45 -12.78 -7.48 -2.39
CA ALA A 45 -13.61 -6.47 -1.70
C ALA A 45 -14.77 -6.01 -2.58
N LEU A 46 -14.54 -5.78 -3.88
CA LEU A 46 -15.59 -5.45 -4.86
C LEU A 46 -16.62 -6.58 -5.01
N ASP A 47 -16.17 -7.83 -5.05
CA ASP A 47 -17.04 -8.99 -5.15
C ASP A 47 -17.92 -9.16 -3.91
N ARG A 48 -17.35 -8.98 -2.72
CA ARG A 48 -18.11 -8.95 -1.46
C ARG A 48 -19.10 -7.78 -1.41
N ALA A 49 -18.67 -6.61 -1.88
CA ALA A 49 -19.54 -5.46 -1.99
C ALA A 49 -20.73 -5.72 -2.94
N LEU A 50 -20.53 -6.40 -4.08
CA LEU A 50 -21.60 -6.73 -5.01
C LEU A 50 -22.67 -7.69 -4.42
N THR A 51 -22.27 -8.62 -3.56
CA THR A 51 -23.19 -9.57 -2.90
C THR A 51 -23.78 -9.02 -1.59
N GLY A 52 -23.17 -8.02 -0.99
CA GLY A 52 -23.63 -7.40 0.27
C GLY A 52 -24.83 -6.49 0.10
N HIS A 53 -25.26 -5.89 1.19
CA HIS A 53 -26.40 -4.96 1.22
C HIS A 53 -25.96 -3.51 1.00
N SER A 54 -26.91 -2.67 0.54
CA SER A 54 -26.69 -1.22 0.44
C SER A 54 -26.49 -0.62 1.82
N SER A 55 -25.61 0.36 1.93
CA SER A 55 -25.31 1.00 3.22
C SER A 55 -25.04 2.49 3.09
N ILE A 56 -25.41 3.21 4.15
CA ILE A 56 -25.14 4.63 4.34
C ILE A 56 -24.28 4.78 5.58
N GLY A 57 -23.16 5.48 5.47
CA GLY A 57 -22.31 5.81 6.61
C GLY A 57 -22.60 7.22 7.11
N LEU A 58 -22.71 7.37 8.42
CA LEU A 58 -22.72 8.67 9.09
C LEU A 58 -21.33 8.88 9.70
N TYR A 59 -20.64 9.94 9.30
CA TYR A 59 -19.29 10.22 9.76
C TYR A 59 -19.12 11.68 10.16
N GLY A 60 -18.40 11.94 11.22
CA GLY A 60 -18.07 13.29 11.66
C GLY A 60 -18.10 13.48 13.17
N HIS A 61 -17.76 14.70 13.59
CA HIS A 61 -17.54 15.06 14.99
C HIS A 61 -18.82 15.44 15.74
N SER A 62 -19.93 15.79 15.03
CA SER A 62 -21.17 16.18 15.67
C SER A 62 -22.03 14.97 16.03
N GLN A 63 -21.93 14.52 17.29
CA GLN A 63 -22.76 13.43 17.81
C GLN A 63 -24.25 13.78 17.77
N ALA A 64 -24.61 15.03 18.08
CA ALA A 64 -25.98 15.50 18.03
C ALA A 64 -26.56 15.49 16.60
N ALA A 65 -25.76 15.86 15.59
CA ALA A 65 -26.18 15.77 14.18
C ALA A 65 -26.36 14.31 13.73
N LYS A 66 -25.47 13.41 14.13
CA LYS A 66 -25.60 11.97 13.85
C LYS A 66 -26.85 11.39 14.52
N ALA A 67 -27.08 11.70 15.81
CA ALA A 67 -28.28 11.27 16.52
C ALA A 67 -29.56 11.76 15.86
N HIS A 68 -29.59 13.01 15.41
CA HIS A 68 -30.73 13.57 14.66
C HIS A 68 -31.04 12.80 13.38
N LEU A 69 -30.00 12.47 12.61
CA LEU A 69 -30.16 11.68 11.38
C LEU A 69 -30.56 10.23 11.69
N LEU A 70 -29.93 9.58 12.67
CA LEU A 70 -30.27 8.22 13.10
C LEU A 70 -31.75 8.12 13.53
N THR A 71 -32.20 9.04 14.37
CA THR A 71 -33.62 9.10 14.80
C THR A 71 -34.57 9.29 13.62
N SER A 72 -34.17 10.12 12.65
CA SER A 72 -34.99 10.39 11.47
C SER A 72 -35.01 9.23 10.46
N LEU A 73 -33.92 8.45 10.38
CA LEU A 73 -33.79 7.37 9.41
C LEU A 73 -34.22 6.00 9.96
N CYS A 74 -33.98 5.71 11.24
CA CYS A 74 -34.27 4.44 11.88
C CYS A 74 -35.23 4.52 13.06
N GLY A 75 -35.64 5.72 13.47
CA GLY A 75 -36.49 5.91 14.67
C GLY A 75 -37.96 5.63 14.43
N SER A 76 -38.69 5.38 15.52
CA SER A 76 -40.13 5.10 15.56
C SER A 76 -41.04 6.34 15.45
N GLY A 77 -40.49 7.50 15.06
CA GLY A 77 -41.24 8.77 14.95
C GLY A 77 -41.42 9.53 16.26
N ASN A 78 -41.12 8.94 17.41
CA ASN A 78 -41.24 9.54 18.74
C ASN A 78 -39.91 10.05 19.31
N GLY A 79 -38.91 10.25 18.47
CA GLY A 79 -37.54 10.61 18.91
C GLY A 79 -36.76 9.46 19.51
N ARG A 80 -37.24 8.21 19.46
CA ARG A 80 -36.63 7.00 19.94
C ARG A 80 -36.04 6.21 18.78
N LEU A 81 -34.93 5.53 19.06
CA LEU A 81 -34.33 4.58 18.15
C LEU A 81 -34.41 3.17 18.76
N ASP A 82 -35.49 2.47 18.42
CA ASP A 82 -35.73 1.13 18.93
C ASP A 82 -34.88 0.12 18.18
N VAL A 83 -34.08 -0.65 18.92
CA VAL A 83 -33.24 -1.75 18.44
C VAL A 83 -33.60 -3.03 19.16
N SER A 84 -33.60 -4.16 18.43
CA SER A 84 -34.07 -5.46 18.94
C SER A 84 -32.96 -6.52 18.87
N PRO A 85 -31.93 -6.46 19.74
CA PRO A 85 -30.97 -7.54 19.87
C PRO A 85 -31.65 -8.76 20.52
N GLY A 86 -31.83 -9.83 19.75
CA GLY A 86 -32.62 -11.01 20.17
C GLY A 86 -34.11 -10.69 20.30
N GLN A 87 -34.73 -11.15 21.38
CA GLN A 87 -36.19 -10.99 21.62
C GLN A 87 -36.55 -9.71 22.39
N ARG A 88 -35.59 -8.90 22.80
CA ARG A 88 -35.81 -7.70 23.60
C ARG A 88 -35.61 -6.45 22.76
N THR A 89 -36.49 -5.47 22.95
CA THR A 89 -36.39 -4.16 22.29
C THR A 89 -35.91 -3.11 23.30
N PHE A 90 -34.93 -2.31 22.90
CA PHE A 90 -34.36 -1.24 23.70
C PHE A 90 -34.34 0.06 22.88
N ASP A 91 -34.55 1.18 23.53
CA ASP A 91 -34.23 2.49 22.93
C ASP A 91 -32.72 2.72 23.02
N TYR A 92 -32.08 2.85 21.87
CA TYR A 92 -30.62 2.99 21.76
C TYR A 92 -30.09 4.16 22.57
N PHE A 93 -30.77 5.32 22.52
CA PHE A 93 -30.31 6.54 23.19
C PHE A 93 -30.57 6.59 24.70
N SER A 94 -31.42 5.72 25.22
CA SER A 94 -31.69 5.64 26.66
C SER A 94 -31.02 4.48 27.35
N HIS A 95 -30.95 3.31 26.70
CA HIS A 95 -30.54 2.07 27.33
C HIS A 95 -29.16 1.55 26.88
N ILE A 96 -28.68 1.96 25.67
CA ILE A 96 -27.42 1.43 25.12
C ILE A 96 -26.35 2.51 25.08
N ASN A 97 -26.59 3.66 24.45
CA ASN A 97 -25.66 4.76 24.31
C ASN A 97 -26.33 6.12 24.70
N PRO A 98 -26.50 6.40 25.99
CA PRO A 98 -27.14 7.64 26.44
C PRO A 98 -26.43 8.88 25.92
N GLY A 99 -27.24 9.82 25.42
CA GLY A 99 -26.73 11.07 24.87
C GLY A 99 -25.91 10.89 23.58
N HIS A 100 -25.91 9.71 23.00
CA HIS A 100 -25.12 9.36 21.82
C HIS A 100 -23.65 9.72 22.00
N ALA A 101 -23.03 9.20 23.07
CA ALA A 101 -21.63 9.39 23.34
C ALA A 101 -20.75 8.79 22.22
N LEU A 102 -19.53 9.30 22.08
CA LEU A 102 -18.57 8.79 21.12
C LEU A 102 -18.27 7.30 21.39
N THR A 103 -18.46 6.47 20.37
CA THR A 103 -18.17 5.05 20.42
C THR A 103 -16.73 4.75 19.98
N ASN A 104 -16.17 3.65 20.46
CA ASN A 104 -14.85 3.17 20.06
C ASN A 104 -14.89 2.17 18.88
N MET A 105 -16.05 1.89 18.37
CA MET A 105 -16.33 1.00 17.24
C MET A 105 -17.47 1.57 16.41
N ALA A 106 -17.61 1.11 15.17
CA ALA A 106 -18.78 1.46 14.37
C ALA A 106 -20.02 0.71 14.87
N VAL A 107 -21.19 1.32 14.73
CA VAL A 107 -22.49 0.69 15.03
C VAL A 107 -23.30 0.62 13.75
N ARG A 108 -23.65 -0.58 13.34
CA ARG A 108 -24.50 -0.85 12.16
C ARG A 108 -25.93 -1.10 12.60
N PHE A 109 -26.82 -0.25 12.15
CA PHE A 109 -28.25 -0.44 12.28
C PHE A 109 -28.80 -1.10 11.01
N THR A 110 -29.37 -2.29 11.15
CA THR A 110 -29.88 -3.08 10.02
C THR A 110 -31.39 -3.29 10.17
N PRO A 111 -32.19 -3.15 9.08
CA PRO A 111 -33.62 -3.44 9.12
C PRO A 111 -33.92 -4.94 9.18
N ARG A 112 -32.90 -5.80 9.13
CA ARG A 112 -33.02 -7.25 9.15
C ARG A 112 -32.91 -7.79 10.57
N ALA A 113 -33.67 -8.85 10.85
CA ALA A 113 -33.51 -9.60 12.09
C ALA A 113 -32.11 -10.18 12.24
N SER A 114 -31.69 -10.41 13.47
CA SER A 114 -30.41 -11.07 13.74
C SER A 114 -30.44 -12.53 13.26
N ASP A 115 -29.41 -12.94 12.53
CA ASP A 115 -29.19 -14.34 12.15
C ASP A 115 -28.71 -15.21 13.33
N VAL A 116 -28.37 -14.61 14.47
CA VAL A 116 -27.97 -15.31 15.68
C VAL A 116 -29.21 -15.82 16.39
N SER A 117 -29.39 -17.12 16.42
CA SER A 117 -30.60 -17.77 16.95
C SER A 117 -30.55 -18.06 18.46
N ASP A 118 -29.46 -17.75 19.15
CA ASP A 118 -29.29 -17.98 20.58
C ASP A 118 -29.63 -16.73 21.39
N ASP A 119 -30.71 -16.81 22.18
CA ASP A 119 -31.16 -15.73 23.07
C ASP A 119 -30.16 -15.37 24.18
N ALA A 120 -29.23 -16.27 24.52
CA ALA A 120 -28.19 -16.01 25.51
C ALA A 120 -27.04 -15.13 24.94
N PHE A 121 -26.81 -15.20 23.62
CA PHE A 121 -25.75 -14.48 22.91
C PHE A 121 -26.31 -13.71 21.69
N PRO A 122 -27.22 -12.77 21.89
CA PRO A 122 -27.96 -12.11 20.79
C PRO A 122 -27.15 -11.06 20.03
N LEU A 123 -26.01 -10.64 20.56
CA LEU A 123 -25.19 -9.59 19.91
C LEU A 123 -24.25 -10.20 18.89
N ARG A 124 -24.10 -9.54 17.74
CA ARG A 124 -23.14 -9.87 16.70
C ARG A 124 -22.04 -8.81 16.66
N LEU A 125 -20.82 -9.23 16.97
CA LEU A 125 -19.63 -8.37 16.97
C LEU A 125 -18.74 -8.78 15.81
N SER A 126 -18.33 -7.81 14.99
CA SER A 126 -17.32 -8.04 13.95
C SER A 126 -15.94 -7.69 14.47
N LEU A 127 -15.00 -8.65 14.39
CA LEU A 127 -13.63 -8.46 14.87
C LEU A 127 -12.70 -7.92 13.78
N VAL A 128 -11.64 -7.24 14.21
CA VAL A 128 -10.49 -6.95 13.35
C VAL A 128 -9.75 -8.24 13.00
N THR A 129 -9.16 -8.31 11.82
CA THR A 129 -8.21 -9.36 11.44
C THR A 129 -6.80 -9.03 11.94
N GLU A 130 -5.88 -10.00 11.88
CA GLU A 130 -4.46 -9.73 12.20
C GLU A 130 -3.89 -8.61 11.33
N ALA A 131 -4.21 -8.59 10.05
CA ALA A 131 -3.78 -7.53 9.14
C ALA A 131 -4.35 -6.15 9.51
N GLU A 132 -5.61 -6.09 9.90
CA GLU A 132 -6.27 -4.88 10.36
C GLU A 132 -5.69 -4.40 11.71
N LEU A 133 -5.33 -5.33 12.59
CA LEU A 133 -4.61 -5.03 13.83
C LEU A 133 -3.25 -4.38 13.55
N VAL A 134 -2.49 -4.89 12.56
CA VAL A 134 -1.23 -4.25 12.12
C VAL A 134 -1.48 -2.83 11.61
N GLN A 135 -2.51 -2.62 10.78
CA GLN A 135 -2.86 -1.28 10.29
C GLN A 135 -3.21 -0.31 11.42
N LEU A 136 -3.93 -0.77 12.45
CA LEU A 136 -4.23 0.03 13.66
C LEU A 136 -2.96 0.47 14.38
N PHE A 137 -1.97 -0.41 14.51
CA PHE A 137 -0.69 -0.09 15.14
C PHE A 137 0.19 0.84 14.29
N ILE A 138 0.12 0.73 12.97
CA ILE A 138 0.72 1.71 12.06
C ILE A 138 0.05 3.09 12.26
N ALA A 139 -1.28 3.15 12.32
CA ALA A 139 -2.02 4.41 12.54
C ALA A 139 -1.59 5.06 13.88
N ARG A 140 -1.57 4.28 14.97
CA ARG A 140 -1.12 4.75 16.28
C ARG A 140 0.26 5.38 16.22
N THR A 141 1.19 4.69 15.57
CA THR A 141 2.59 5.11 15.56
C THR A 141 2.79 6.37 14.73
N THR A 142 2.14 6.46 13.56
CA THR A 142 2.25 7.65 12.70
C THR A 142 1.62 8.91 13.31
N MET A 143 0.69 8.77 14.23
CA MET A 143 0.03 9.90 14.88
C MET A 143 0.80 10.41 16.10
N HIS A 144 1.46 9.54 16.84
CA HIS A 144 1.97 9.85 18.19
C HIS A 144 3.47 9.65 18.35
N THR A 145 4.17 9.09 17.36
CA THR A 145 5.57 8.72 17.55
C THR A 145 6.41 9.04 16.32
N LEU A 146 7.64 9.54 16.54
CA LEU A 146 8.63 9.62 15.48
C LEU A 146 9.21 8.23 15.23
N ILE A 147 8.90 7.64 14.09
CA ILE A 147 9.45 6.35 13.67
C ILE A 147 10.90 6.56 13.23
N ARG A 148 11.81 5.82 13.84
CA ARG A 148 13.16 5.66 13.29
C ARG A 148 13.12 4.52 12.26
N PRO A 149 13.30 4.81 10.97
CA PRO A 149 13.25 3.78 9.95
C PRO A 149 14.40 2.79 10.13
N VAL A 150 14.10 1.51 10.03
CA VAL A 150 15.12 0.46 9.96
C VAL A 150 15.72 0.47 8.55
N GLU A 151 17.03 0.39 8.43
CA GLU A 151 17.69 0.38 7.13
C GLU A 151 17.30 -0.86 6.31
N LYS A 152 17.06 -0.69 5.03
CA LYS A 152 16.66 -1.77 4.10
C LYS A 152 17.61 -2.97 4.15
N SER A 153 18.91 -2.72 4.21
CA SER A 153 19.96 -3.75 4.31
C SER A 153 19.79 -4.65 5.55
N VAL A 154 19.40 -4.06 6.68
CA VAL A 154 19.14 -4.80 7.92
C VAL A 154 17.88 -5.66 7.78
N ILE A 155 16.84 -5.11 7.14
CA ILE A 155 15.60 -5.85 6.88
C ILE A 155 15.87 -7.06 5.99
N GLU A 156 16.60 -6.88 4.88
CA GLU A 156 16.95 -7.95 3.95
C GLU A 156 17.75 -9.07 4.63
N ALA A 157 18.73 -8.73 5.47
CA ALA A 157 19.48 -9.71 6.24
C ALA A 157 18.60 -10.50 7.24
N ARG A 158 17.57 -9.86 7.82
CA ARG A 158 16.62 -10.54 8.70
C ARG A 158 15.64 -11.44 7.96
N VAL A 159 15.24 -11.06 6.75
CA VAL A 159 14.36 -11.88 5.92
C VAL A 159 14.95 -13.28 5.71
N GLU A 160 16.27 -13.36 5.46
CA GLU A 160 16.95 -14.67 5.31
C GLU A 160 16.88 -15.51 6.60
N LYS A 161 17.06 -14.89 7.77
CA LYS A 161 16.88 -15.56 9.07
C LYS A 161 15.46 -16.06 9.28
N TRP A 162 14.47 -15.22 8.98
CA TRP A 162 13.05 -15.61 9.11
C TRP A 162 12.64 -16.70 8.12
N ARG A 163 13.27 -16.79 6.94
CA ARG A 163 13.04 -17.90 6.01
C ARG A 163 13.36 -19.26 6.61
N ALA A 164 14.37 -19.34 7.46
CA ALA A 164 14.73 -20.58 8.17
C ALA A 164 13.68 -21.01 9.21
N LEU A 165 12.84 -20.07 9.68
CA LEU A 165 11.78 -20.30 10.67
C LEU A 165 10.42 -20.63 10.05
N ARG A 166 10.35 -20.84 8.73
CA ARG A 166 9.08 -21.17 8.03
C ARG A 166 8.52 -22.49 8.51
N GLN A 167 7.21 -22.48 8.76
CA GLN A 167 6.44 -23.69 9.03
C GLN A 167 5.88 -24.26 7.70
N PRO A 168 6.10 -25.57 7.41
CA PRO A 168 5.70 -26.16 6.12
C PRO A 168 4.20 -26.12 5.84
N GLN A 169 3.37 -26.18 6.89
CA GLN A 169 1.91 -26.24 6.76
C GLN A 169 1.25 -24.86 6.74
N GLY A 170 2.06 -23.77 6.81
CA GLY A 170 1.51 -22.43 7.03
C GLY A 170 0.96 -22.26 8.45
N VAL A 171 0.74 -21.01 8.85
CA VAL A 171 0.18 -20.66 10.16
C VAL A 171 -1.06 -19.80 9.92
N PRO A 172 -2.23 -20.19 10.44
CA PRO A 172 -3.47 -19.40 10.28
C PRO A 172 -3.33 -17.97 10.79
N GLY A 173 -4.22 -17.10 10.34
CA GLY A 173 -4.36 -15.72 10.86
C GLY A 173 -4.12 -14.65 9.81
N ILE A 174 -3.23 -14.86 8.84
CA ILE A 174 -2.96 -13.89 7.80
C ILE A 174 -2.65 -14.55 6.45
N THR A 175 -3.11 -13.93 5.38
CA THR A 175 -2.91 -14.35 3.99
C THR A 175 -1.97 -13.41 3.25
N ALA A 176 -1.41 -13.84 2.12
CA ALA A 176 -0.58 -13.00 1.25
C ALA A 176 -1.31 -11.73 0.77
N GLN A 177 -2.62 -11.85 0.49
CA GLN A 177 -3.46 -10.73 0.10
C GLN A 177 -3.62 -9.71 1.24
N GLU A 178 -3.78 -10.17 2.47
CA GLU A 178 -3.86 -9.30 3.64
C GLU A 178 -2.53 -8.60 3.93
N VAL A 179 -1.39 -9.27 3.74
CA VAL A 179 -0.06 -8.61 3.79
C VAL A 179 0.05 -7.50 2.73
N ALA A 180 -0.47 -7.73 1.51
CA ALA A 180 -0.50 -6.70 0.48
C ALA A 180 -1.39 -5.51 0.84
N THR A 181 -2.49 -5.72 1.60
CA THR A 181 -3.31 -4.60 2.13
C THR A 181 -2.56 -3.79 3.17
N ILE A 182 -1.76 -4.43 4.02
CA ILE A 182 -0.87 -3.74 4.98
C ILE A 182 0.15 -2.89 4.21
N ALA A 183 0.80 -3.45 3.18
CA ALA A 183 1.76 -2.73 2.34
C ALA A 183 1.15 -1.47 1.73
N ARG A 184 -0.07 -1.57 1.19
CA ARG A 184 -0.80 -0.43 0.63
C ARG A 184 -1.11 0.62 1.70
N TYR A 185 -1.59 0.18 2.88
CA TYR A 185 -1.87 1.08 3.99
C TYR A 185 -0.61 1.81 4.46
N TRP A 186 0.50 1.09 4.63
CA TRP A 186 1.81 1.64 4.99
C TRP A 186 2.26 2.75 4.03
N ARG A 187 2.19 2.50 2.72
CA ARG A 187 2.58 3.49 1.70
C ARG A 187 1.73 4.74 1.69
N THR A 188 0.43 4.61 1.93
CA THR A 188 -0.49 5.75 1.93
C THR A 188 -0.42 6.58 3.21
N THR A 189 0.00 5.95 4.31
CA THR A 189 -0.05 6.54 5.66
C THR A 189 1.31 7.07 6.12
N VAL A 190 2.40 6.35 5.81
CA VAL A 190 3.76 6.68 6.28
C VAL A 190 4.54 7.43 5.22
N PRO A 191 4.96 8.69 5.48
CA PRO A 191 5.81 9.44 4.55
C PRO A 191 7.17 8.76 4.35
N GLY A 192 7.65 8.71 3.10
CA GLY A 192 8.94 8.10 2.77
C GLY A 192 9.00 6.57 2.86
N SER A 193 7.85 5.92 3.01
CA SER A 193 7.72 4.47 3.16
C SER A 193 8.31 3.66 1.99
N GLU A 194 8.23 4.17 0.77
CA GLU A 194 8.77 3.49 -0.43
C GLU A 194 10.31 3.36 -0.42
N GLN A 195 11.00 4.28 0.24
CA GLN A 195 12.46 4.24 0.37
C GLN A 195 12.92 3.18 1.38
N GLN A 196 12.06 2.84 2.35
CA GLN A 196 12.36 1.86 3.39
C GLN A 196 12.04 0.43 2.92
N MET A 197 10.86 0.24 2.33
CA MET A 197 10.38 -1.07 1.87
C MET A 197 9.74 -0.94 0.48
N ASP A 198 10.45 -1.44 -0.52
CA ASP A 198 9.98 -1.47 -1.91
C ASP A 198 8.98 -2.61 -2.18
N ASP A 199 8.45 -2.64 -3.40
CA ASP A 199 7.52 -3.67 -3.85
C ASP A 199 8.09 -5.08 -3.75
N ALA A 200 9.39 -5.25 -4.02
CA ALA A 200 10.04 -6.55 -3.98
C ALA A 200 10.10 -7.11 -2.56
N LEU A 201 10.41 -6.27 -1.57
CA LEU A 201 10.44 -6.68 -0.16
C LEU A 201 9.04 -7.02 0.35
N TRP A 202 8.03 -6.22 -0.01
CA TRP A 202 6.65 -6.52 0.33
C TRP A 202 6.14 -7.82 -0.32
N HIS A 203 6.57 -8.12 -1.55
CA HIS A 203 6.27 -9.40 -2.17
C HIS A 203 6.88 -10.57 -1.39
N GLN A 204 8.14 -10.44 -0.96
CA GLN A 204 8.79 -11.45 -0.10
C GLN A 204 8.04 -11.62 1.22
N PHE A 205 7.62 -10.54 1.87
CA PHE A 205 6.81 -10.60 3.08
C PHE A 205 5.46 -11.30 2.85
N ALA A 206 4.79 -11.01 1.74
CA ALA A 206 3.53 -11.67 1.40
C ALA A 206 3.66 -13.20 1.25
N GLN A 207 4.83 -13.68 0.81
CA GLN A 207 5.12 -15.11 0.72
C GLN A 207 5.58 -15.74 2.04
N LEU A 208 6.28 -14.96 2.87
CA LEU A 208 6.94 -15.47 4.07
C LEU A 208 6.01 -15.47 5.28
N ILE A 209 5.35 -14.34 5.56
CA ILE A 209 4.60 -14.11 6.80
C ILE A 209 3.51 -15.16 7.06
N PRO A 210 2.73 -15.62 6.05
CA PRO A 210 1.73 -16.66 6.30
C PRO A 210 2.30 -18.00 6.80
N SER A 211 3.61 -18.22 6.70
CA SER A 211 4.28 -19.43 7.17
C SER A 211 5.05 -19.25 8.48
N LEU A 212 5.00 -18.07 9.10
CA LEU A 212 5.66 -17.76 10.36
C LEU A 212 4.70 -17.91 11.54
N ASP A 213 5.23 -18.29 12.69
CA ASP A 213 4.48 -18.26 13.95
C ASP A 213 4.22 -16.82 14.42
N LEU A 214 3.32 -16.67 15.40
CA LEU A 214 2.86 -15.37 15.86
C LEU A 214 3.99 -14.51 16.47
N SER A 215 4.94 -15.14 17.17
CA SER A 215 6.08 -14.44 17.78
C SER A 215 7.06 -13.91 16.73
N THR A 216 7.33 -14.71 15.71
CA THR A 216 8.16 -14.31 14.57
C THR A 216 7.44 -13.21 13.75
N ARG A 217 6.12 -13.31 13.53
CA ARG A 217 5.32 -12.25 12.92
C ARG A 217 5.43 -10.94 13.69
N ALA A 218 5.36 -10.98 15.04
CA ALA A 218 5.55 -9.79 15.86
C ALA A 218 6.92 -9.12 15.62
N SER A 219 7.98 -9.92 15.44
CA SER A 219 9.31 -9.41 15.08
C SER A 219 9.33 -8.76 13.68
N VAL A 220 8.61 -9.33 12.69
CA VAL A 220 8.49 -8.71 11.37
C VAL A 220 7.71 -7.40 11.46
N TRP A 221 6.55 -7.40 12.12
CA TRP A 221 5.70 -6.22 12.24
C TRP A 221 6.35 -5.10 13.05
N SER A 222 7.26 -5.42 13.99
CA SER A 222 7.98 -4.40 14.76
C SER A 222 8.75 -3.40 13.90
N LEU A 223 9.17 -3.80 12.70
CA LEU A 223 9.81 -2.92 11.72
C LEU A 223 8.93 -1.72 11.35
N LEU A 224 7.59 -1.92 11.33
CA LEU A 224 6.63 -0.90 10.91
C LEU A 224 6.47 0.23 11.95
N TRP A 225 6.89 0.01 13.18
CA TRP A 225 6.88 1.00 14.26
C TRP A 225 8.25 1.19 14.91
N GLY A 226 9.32 1.00 14.10
CA GLY A 226 10.70 1.32 14.52
C GLY A 226 11.20 0.47 15.68
N GLU A 227 10.78 -0.79 15.74
CA GLU A 227 11.21 -1.79 16.73
C GLU A 227 10.93 -1.41 18.19
N GLN A 228 9.91 -0.58 18.44
CA GLN A 228 9.51 -0.20 19.78
C GLN A 228 8.94 -1.41 20.53
N GLN A 229 9.64 -1.85 21.56
CA GLN A 229 9.32 -3.06 22.30
C GLN A 229 7.94 -3.02 22.97
N GLU A 230 7.59 -1.91 23.60
CA GLU A 230 6.29 -1.74 24.26
C GLU A 230 5.12 -1.88 23.27
N ILE A 231 5.26 -1.29 22.09
CA ILE A 231 4.26 -1.37 21.02
C ILE A 231 4.15 -2.81 20.52
N THR A 232 5.27 -3.48 20.31
CA THR A 232 5.32 -4.87 19.85
C THR A 232 4.67 -5.83 20.85
N GLN A 233 4.95 -5.66 22.15
CA GLN A 233 4.32 -6.46 23.23
C GLN A 233 2.82 -6.21 23.30
N GLN A 234 2.39 -4.96 23.14
CA GLN A 234 0.98 -4.61 23.13
C GLN A 234 0.25 -5.22 21.91
N TRP A 235 0.87 -5.14 20.72
CA TRP A 235 0.34 -5.81 19.52
C TRP A 235 0.20 -7.32 19.74
N LEU A 236 1.25 -7.96 20.30
CA LEU A 236 1.27 -9.40 20.54
C LEU A 236 0.17 -9.84 21.53
N LYS A 237 -0.10 -9.04 22.58
CA LYS A 237 -1.21 -9.28 23.50
C LYS A 237 -2.55 -9.39 22.77
N PHE A 238 -2.86 -8.44 21.88
CA PHE A 238 -4.10 -8.45 21.10
C PHE A 238 -4.13 -9.57 20.06
N ALA A 239 -3.02 -9.84 19.40
CA ALA A 239 -2.89 -10.89 18.41
C ALA A 239 -3.08 -12.30 19.01
N HIS A 240 -2.63 -12.52 20.26
CA HIS A 240 -2.90 -13.77 20.99
C HIS A 240 -4.40 -13.99 21.20
N VAL A 241 -5.15 -12.94 21.54
CA VAL A 241 -6.60 -13.06 21.70
C VAL A 241 -7.28 -13.38 20.38
N LEU A 242 -6.87 -12.76 19.26
CA LEU A 242 -7.37 -13.14 17.92
C LEU A 242 -7.05 -14.60 17.59
N HIS A 243 -5.89 -15.10 18.00
CA HIS A 243 -5.55 -16.51 17.82
C HIS A 243 -6.45 -17.43 18.66
N GLN A 244 -6.80 -17.06 19.90
CA GLN A 244 -7.74 -17.79 20.76
C GLN A 244 -9.16 -17.85 20.15
N THR A 245 -9.59 -16.83 19.39
CA THR A 245 -10.88 -16.88 18.65
C THR A 245 -10.83 -17.78 17.41
N SER A 246 -9.74 -18.53 17.20
CA SER A 246 -9.52 -19.29 15.96
C SER A 246 -9.59 -18.43 14.70
N HIS A 247 -9.23 -17.15 14.82
CA HIS A 247 -9.28 -16.13 13.76
C HIS A 247 -10.70 -15.91 13.20
N ALA A 248 -11.73 -16.18 14.00
CA ALA A 248 -13.11 -15.89 13.63
C ALA A 248 -13.27 -14.39 13.37
N ARG A 249 -14.03 -14.05 12.35
CA ARG A 249 -14.31 -12.66 11.99
C ARG A 249 -15.47 -12.07 12.76
N GLU A 250 -16.27 -12.92 13.37
CA GLU A 250 -17.48 -12.55 14.08
C GLU A 250 -17.59 -13.35 15.39
N LEU A 251 -18.19 -12.69 16.40
CA LEU A 251 -18.51 -13.29 17.68
C LEU A 251 -19.99 -13.10 18.00
N ALA A 252 -20.60 -14.14 18.60
CA ALA A 252 -21.85 -14.00 19.32
C ALA A 252 -21.56 -13.64 20.78
N ALA A 253 -22.22 -12.61 21.29
CA ALA A 253 -21.94 -12.02 22.58
C ALA A 253 -23.20 -11.81 23.42
N PRO A 254 -23.10 -11.85 24.75
CA PRO A 254 -24.24 -11.65 25.65
C PRO A 254 -24.67 -10.18 25.69
N LEU A 255 -25.97 -9.96 25.88
CA LEU A 255 -26.56 -8.64 25.96
C LEU A 255 -25.98 -7.79 27.12
N SER A 256 -25.45 -8.44 28.15
CA SER A 256 -24.84 -7.78 29.31
C SER A 256 -23.65 -6.86 28.98
N LEU A 257 -23.06 -6.99 27.78
CA LEU A 257 -22.07 -6.03 27.27
C LEU A 257 -22.63 -4.63 27.01
N LEU A 258 -23.94 -4.54 26.70
CA LEU A 258 -24.59 -3.28 26.36
C LEU A 258 -25.56 -2.79 27.44
N VAL A 259 -26.27 -3.71 28.08
CA VAL A 259 -27.33 -3.41 29.04
C VAL A 259 -27.21 -4.34 30.24
N ASP A 260 -27.23 -3.80 31.42
CA ASP A 260 -27.19 -4.56 32.66
C ASP A 260 -28.52 -5.28 32.97
N ASN A 261 -28.56 -6.02 34.07
CA ASN A 261 -29.77 -6.76 34.49
C ASN A 261 -30.97 -5.85 34.89
N PHE A 262 -30.72 -4.56 35.12
CA PHE A 262 -31.73 -3.54 35.46
C PHE A 262 -32.19 -2.74 34.24
N GLY A 263 -31.66 -3.03 33.07
CA GLY A 263 -31.97 -2.27 31.84
C GLY A 263 -31.20 -0.96 31.70
N LEU A 264 -30.14 -0.78 32.52
CA LEU A 264 -29.26 0.39 32.44
C LEU A 264 -28.08 0.12 31.49
N PRO A 265 -27.51 1.17 30.89
CA PRO A 265 -26.33 1.02 30.03
C PRO A 265 -25.16 0.38 30.78
N SER A 266 -24.56 -0.65 30.18
CA SER A 266 -23.34 -1.24 30.69
C SER A 266 -22.15 -0.36 30.33
N GLU A 267 -21.35 0.00 31.34
CA GLU A 267 -20.14 0.76 31.11
C GLU A 267 -19.00 -0.13 30.60
N GLY A 268 -18.11 0.46 29.83
CA GLY A 268 -16.80 -0.12 29.56
C GLY A 268 -16.64 -0.96 28.29
N PHE A 269 -17.68 -1.13 27.46
CA PHE A 269 -17.54 -1.77 26.16
C PHE A 269 -17.65 -0.77 25.00
N LEU A 270 -18.82 -0.16 24.81
CA LEU A 270 -19.12 0.65 23.61
C LEU A 270 -18.38 2.00 23.58
N THR A 271 -18.22 2.65 24.74
CA THR A 271 -17.68 4.01 24.88
C THR A 271 -16.30 4.06 25.54
N ARG A 272 -15.62 2.93 25.65
CA ARG A 272 -14.33 2.85 26.32
C ARG A 272 -13.25 3.63 25.58
N ALA A 273 -12.51 4.47 26.31
CA ALA A 273 -11.40 5.26 25.78
C ALA A 273 -10.02 4.60 26.00
N GLU A 274 -9.91 3.68 26.97
CA GLU A 274 -8.68 2.94 27.30
C GLU A 274 -8.87 1.43 27.17
N PHE A 275 -7.87 0.73 26.62
CA PHE A 275 -7.95 -0.70 26.29
C PHE A 275 -6.93 -1.56 27.05
N THR A 276 -6.34 -1.05 28.12
CA THR A 276 -5.30 -1.74 28.88
C THR A 276 -5.54 -1.68 30.39
N ALA A 277 -6.81 -1.71 30.82
CA ALA A 277 -7.15 -1.71 32.23
C ALA A 277 -6.72 -3.03 32.90
N PRO A 278 -6.01 -3.00 34.04
CA PRO A 278 -5.52 -4.21 34.71
C PRO A 278 -6.63 -5.10 35.29
N ASP A 279 -7.83 -4.55 35.56
CA ASP A 279 -8.95 -5.22 36.24
C ASP A 279 -10.18 -5.36 35.34
N ALA A 280 -9.98 -5.56 34.04
CA ALA A 280 -11.10 -5.70 33.10
C ALA A 280 -11.91 -6.98 33.39
N GLN A 281 -13.24 -6.82 33.50
CA GLN A 281 -14.15 -7.96 33.55
C GLN A 281 -13.98 -8.82 32.30
N GLU A 282 -14.11 -10.12 32.45
CA GLU A 282 -14.13 -11.06 31.34
C GLU A 282 -15.55 -11.28 30.82
N ALA A 283 -15.68 -11.34 29.51
CA ALA A 283 -16.93 -11.71 28.83
C ALA A 283 -16.80 -13.08 28.20
N VAL A 284 -17.81 -13.93 28.40
CA VAL A 284 -17.92 -15.22 27.72
C VAL A 284 -18.58 -15.00 26.36
N LEU A 285 -18.00 -15.52 25.31
CA LEU A 285 -18.34 -15.25 23.92
C LEU A 285 -18.23 -16.55 23.10
N HIS A 286 -18.91 -16.61 21.97
CA HIS A 286 -18.80 -17.69 21.02
C HIS A 286 -18.28 -17.18 19.68
N PRO A 287 -17.11 -17.64 19.20
CA PRO A 287 -16.69 -17.36 17.84
C PRO A 287 -17.70 -17.96 16.84
N LEU A 288 -17.96 -17.22 15.75
CA LEU A 288 -18.86 -17.67 14.68
C LEU A 288 -18.04 -18.06 13.45
N ASN A 289 -18.34 -19.24 12.91
CA ASN A 289 -17.79 -19.68 11.64
C ASN A 289 -18.96 -20.09 10.72
N ASP A 290 -19.14 -19.35 9.62
CA ASP A 290 -20.26 -19.53 8.70
C ASP A 290 -21.65 -19.60 9.39
N GLY A 291 -21.82 -18.82 10.47
CA GLY A 291 -23.05 -18.76 11.26
C GLY A 291 -23.16 -19.83 12.37
N GLU A 292 -22.25 -20.80 12.44
CA GLU A 292 -22.22 -21.79 13.52
C GLU A 292 -21.39 -21.27 14.71
N MET A 293 -21.92 -21.43 15.92
CA MET A 293 -21.22 -21.07 17.15
C MET A 293 -20.16 -22.13 17.51
N LEU A 294 -18.92 -21.68 17.67
CA LEU A 294 -17.83 -22.51 18.17
C LEU A 294 -17.82 -22.54 19.71
N ASN A 295 -16.85 -23.26 20.30
CA ASN A 295 -16.69 -23.35 21.75
C ASN A 295 -16.56 -21.96 22.39
N ALA A 296 -17.17 -21.82 23.57
CA ALA A 296 -17.10 -20.59 24.36
C ALA A 296 -15.65 -20.24 24.73
N ILE A 297 -15.35 -18.96 24.65
CA ILE A 297 -14.06 -18.38 25.08
C ILE A 297 -14.32 -17.22 26.02
N SER A 298 -13.35 -16.94 26.92
CA SER A 298 -13.41 -15.79 27.81
C SER A 298 -12.39 -14.74 27.36
N ILE A 299 -12.84 -13.49 27.17
CA ILE A 299 -12.00 -12.37 26.71
C ILE A 299 -12.23 -11.19 27.66
N PRO A 300 -11.15 -10.49 28.13
CA PRO A 300 -11.28 -9.23 28.85
C PRO A 300 -12.04 -8.18 28.02
N VAL A 301 -13.01 -7.50 28.64
CA VAL A 301 -13.90 -6.54 27.97
C VAL A 301 -13.14 -5.38 27.32
N ASP A 302 -12.02 -4.94 27.91
CA ASP A 302 -11.16 -3.90 27.34
C ASP A 302 -10.49 -4.34 26.02
N VAL A 303 -9.98 -5.57 26.00
CA VAL A 303 -9.40 -6.19 24.81
C VAL A 303 -10.46 -6.42 23.73
N LEU A 304 -11.63 -6.93 24.15
CA LEU A 304 -12.76 -7.15 23.25
C LEU A 304 -13.23 -5.84 22.62
N ALA A 305 -13.37 -4.77 23.41
CA ALA A 305 -13.75 -3.44 22.92
C ALA A 305 -12.76 -2.91 21.88
N PHE A 306 -11.45 -3.16 22.05
CA PHE A 306 -10.45 -2.78 21.05
C PHE A 306 -10.53 -3.62 19.79
N LEU A 307 -10.67 -4.94 19.91
CA LEU A 307 -10.70 -5.88 18.79
C LEU A 307 -12.03 -5.85 18.02
N THR A 308 -13.13 -5.33 18.61
CA THR A 308 -14.41 -5.18 17.92
C THR A 308 -14.38 -3.94 17.03
N ARG A 309 -14.50 -4.12 15.71
CA ARG A 309 -14.59 -3.01 14.75
C ARG A 309 -16.01 -2.52 14.53
N GLU A 310 -16.99 -3.42 14.60
CA GLU A 310 -18.40 -3.11 14.34
C GLU A 310 -19.33 -3.95 15.23
N LEU A 311 -20.34 -3.28 15.80
CA LEU A 311 -21.47 -3.87 16.46
C LEU A 311 -22.68 -3.80 15.53
N VAL A 312 -23.40 -4.89 15.34
CA VAL A 312 -24.62 -4.94 14.51
C VAL A 312 -25.86 -4.98 15.39
N LEU A 313 -26.78 -4.03 15.18
CA LEU A 313 -28.04 -3.91 15.90
C LEU A 313 -29.21 -3.92 14.93
N PRO A 314 -30.19 -4.83 15.07
CA PRO A 314 -31.43 -4.79 14.31
C PRO A 314 -32.25 -3.56 14.69
N ALA A 315 -32.69 -2.78 13.68
CA ALA A 315 -33.54 -1.60 13.82
C ALA A 315 -34.68 -1.67 12.78
N GLU A 316 -35.82 -2.19 13.18
CA GLU A 316 -36.93 -2.55 12.28
C GLU A 316 -37.67 -1.35 11.71
N ASN A 317 -37.57 -0.19 12.36
CA ASN A 317 -38.27 1.05 11.98
C ASN A 317 -37.56 1.90 10.93
N SER A 318 -36.59 1.33 10.18
CA SER A 318 -35.88 2.07 9.13
C SER A 318 -36.85 2.55 8.04
N VAL A 319 -36.75 3.83 7.69
CA VAL A 319 -37.52 4.41 6.57
C VAL A 319 -36.92 4.05 5.19
N LEU A 320 -35.76 3.41 5.17
CA LEU A 320 -35.06 2.98 3.98
C LEU A 320 -35.13 1.45 3.86
N ASP A 321 -35.74 0.96 2.79
CA ASP A 321 -35.89 -0.48 2.56
C ASP A 321 -34.53 -1.15 2.30
N ASN A 322 -34.21 -2.17 3.10
CA ASN A 322 -33.01 -3.00 2.96
C ASN A 322 -31.67 -2.24 2.93
N VAL A 323 -31.60 -1.07 3.55
CA VAL A 323 -30.37 -0.26 3.65
C VAL A 323 -29.87 -0.25 5.08
N ASP A 324 -28.61 -0.61 5.27
CA ASP A 324 -27.94 -0.51 6.56
C ASP A 324 -27.47 0.92 6.80
N ILE A 325 -27.58 1.40 8.04
CA ILE A 325 -27.02 2.67 8.47
C ILE A 325 -25.87 2.40 9.41
N ILE A 326 -24.71 2.94 9.10
CA ILE A 326 -23.48 2.71 9.84
C ILE A 326 -23.06 4.01 10.51
N ASP A 327 -23.09 4.05 11.82
CA ASP A 327 -22.50 5.15 12.59
C ASP A 327 -21.00 4.92 12.73
N ILE A 328 -20.20 5.72 12.05
CA ILE A 328 -18.73 5.62 12.03
C ILE A 328 -18.18 6.72 12.94
N PRO A 329 -17.49 6.36 14.05
CA PRO A 329 -16.90 7.35 14.93
C PRO A 329 -15.77 8.10 14.24
N ALA A 330 -15.71 9.42 14.44
CA ALA A 330 -14.59 10.24 14.06
C ALA A 330 -13.71 10.55 15.28
N PRO A 331 -12.38 10.73 15.12
CA PRO A 331 -11.50 11.10 16.24
C PRO A 331 -11.99 12.38 16.91
N SER A 332 -12.31 12.30 18.20
CA SER A 332 -12.82 13.44 18.99
C SER A 332 -11.65 14.21 19.62
N GLU A 333 -11.96 15.45 20.06
CA GLU A 333 -11.06 16.26 20.93
C GLU A 333 -10.97 15.76 22.37
N ALA A 334 -11.78 14.75 22.75
CA ALA A 334 -11.68 14.12 24.06
C ALA A 334 -10.29 13.50 24.26
N ASP A 335 -9.83 13.41 25.51
CA ASP A 335 -8.60 12.74 25.89
C ASP A 335 -8.71 11.23 25.62
N LEU A 336 -8.63 10.87 24.33
CA LEU A 336 -8.58 9.49 23.90
C LEU A 336 -7.16 8.94 24.07
N SER A 337 -7.07 7.68 24.47
CA SER A 337 -5.77 6.99 24.41
C SER A 337 -5.28 6.93 22.95
N PRO A 338 -3.95 6.86 22.71
CA PRO A 338 -3.38 6.77 21.36
C PRO A 338 -3.96 5.63 20.53
N LEU A 339 -4.36 4.53 21.14
CA LEU A 339 -5.01 3.40 20.48
C LEU A 339 -6.46 3.70 20.09
N ALA A 340 -7.21 4.41 20.94
CA ALA A 340 -8.60 4.78 20.66
C ALA A 340 -8.66 5.80 19.51
N GLU A 341 -7.80 6.80 19.51
CA GLU A 341 -7.70 7.78 18.42
C GLU A 341 -7.30 7.10 17.09
N ALA A 342 -6.31 6.22 17.12
CA ALA A 342 -5.88 5.45 15.96
C ALA A 342 -7.03 4.59 15.41
N LYS A 343 -7.80 3.93 16.28
CA LYS A 343 -8.94 3.10 15.87
C LYS A 343 -10.03 3.93 15.21
N CYS A 344 -10.44 5.05 15.79
CA CYS A 344 -11.43 5.95 15.18
C CYS A 344 -10.97 6.46 13.80
N THR A 345 -9.70 6.82 13.67
CA THR A 345 -9.13 7.25 12.38
C THR A 345 -9.10 6.12 11.35
N TRP A 346 -8.74 4.92 11.78
CA TRP A 346 -8.63 3.75 10.91
C TRP A 346 -9.98 3.23 10.43
N LEU A 347 -11.05 3.35 11.21
CA LEU A 347 -12.37 2.80 10.85
C LEU A 347 -12.89 3.30 9.49
N LEU A 348 -12.76 4.59 9.17
CA LEU A 348 -13.15 5.10 7.85
C LEU A 348 -12.31 4.49 6.73
N GLU A 349 -11.02 4.28 6.98
CA GLU A 349 -10.11 3.60 6.06
C GLU A 349 -10.51 2.14 5.84
N HIS A 350 -10.89 1.43 6.91
CA HIS A 350 -11.42 0.07 6.81
C HIS A 350 -12.63 0.01 5.88
N TYR A 351 -13.64 0.89 6.07
CA TYR A 351 -14.82 0.92 5.22
C TYR A 351 -14.48 1.26 3.77
N ARG A 352 -13.53 2.18 3.54
CA ARG A 352 -13.02 2.47 2.20
C ARG A 352 -12.47 1.22 1.52
N GLN A 353 -11.65 0.43 2.23
CA GLN A 353 -11.08 -0.81 1.70
C GLN A 353 -12.14 -1.88 1.41
N GLN A 354 -13.26 -1.88 2.14
CA GLN A 354 -14.41 -2.77 1.91
C GLN A 354 -15.39 -2.25 0.85
N MET A 355 -15.12 -1.12 0.17
CA MET A 355 -16.02 -0.46 -0.78
C MET A 355 -17.38 -0.08 -0.18
N GLN A 356 -17.40 0.21 1.11
CA GLN A 356 -18.55 0.65 1.90
C GLN A 356 -18.25 2.00 2.57
N PRO A 357 -19.26 2.75 3.00
CA PRO A 357 -20.67 2.64 2.58
C PRO A 357 -20.87 3.07 1.12
N ASP A 358 -22.06 2.88 0.57
CA ASP A 358 -22.41 3.36 -0.79
C ASP A 358 -22.51 4.88 -0.83
N VAL A 359 -23.02 5.46 0.26
CA VAL A 359 -23.10 6.91 0.49
C VAL A 359 -22.49 7.23 1.85
N LEU A 360 -21.62 8.23 1.90
CA LEU A 360 -21.04 8.75 3.13
C LEU A 360 -21.62 10.13 3.43
N VAL A 361 -22.37 10.23 4.55
CA VAL A 361 -22.99 11.44 5.03
C VAL A 361 -22.11 12.06 6.12
N ILE A 362 -21.70 13.30 5.90
CA ILE A 362 -20.77 14.02 6.79
C ILE A 362 -21.56 14.92 7.74
N CYS A 363 -21.26 14.77 9.04
CA CYS A 363 -21.80 15.56 10.15
C CYS A 363 -20.63 16.27 10.86
N ASN A 364 -20.18 17.40 10.34
CA ASN A 364 -18.96 18.12 10.73
C ASN A 364 -17.69 17.25 10.53
N ALA A 365 -17.04 17.45 9.40
CA ALA A 365 -15.87 16.64 8.99
C ALA A 365 -14.63 16.93 9.85
N THR A 366 -14.51 18.14 10.39
CA THR A 366 -13.33 18.55 11.17
C THR A 366 -13.74 19.34 12.41
N ALA A 367 -13.06 19.07 13.51
CA ALA A 367 -13.21 19.82 14.75
C ALA A 367 -12.21 21.00 14.84
N ARG A 368 -11.08 20.91 14.13
CA ARG A 368 -9.98 21.91 14.19
C ARG A 368 -9.42 22.21 12.80
N HIS A 369 -9.05 23.47 12.57
CA HIS A 369 -8.42 23.92 11.31
C HIS A 369 -7.12 23.15 10.98
N GLU A 370 -6.35 22.74 11.96
CA GLU A 370 -5.10 21.98 11.79
C GLU A 370 -5.32 20.61 11.12
N GLN A 371 -6.49 20.02 11.28
CA GLN A 371 -6.83 18.71 10.74
C GLN A 371 -7.41 18.77 9.32
N THR A 372 -7.73 19.97 8.83
CA THR A 372 -8.41 20.20 7.54
C THR A 372 -7.76 19.46 6.37
N ALA A 373 -6.44 19.59 6.20
CA ALA A 373 -5.74 18.97 5.08
C ALA A 373 -5.74 17.43 5.17
N LYS A 374 -5.56 16.88 6.38
CA LYS A 374 -5.60 15.43 6.63
C LYS A 374 -6.98 14.86 6.36
N THR A 375 -8.03 15.52 6.89
CA THR A 375 -9.43 15.13 6.68
C THR A 375 -9.81 15.20 5.19
N ALA A 376 -9.47 16.29 4.51
CA ALA A 376 -9.70 16.44 3.07
C ALA A 376 -9.02 15.33 2.27
N LYS A 377 -7.76 14.99 2.57
CA LYS A 377 -7.04 13.89 1.93
C LYS A 377 -7.75 12.55 2.14
N THR A 378 -8.19 12.27 3.37
CA THR A 378 -8.90 11.02 3.70
C THR A 378 -10.22 10.90 2.93
N LEU A 379 -11.03 11.96 2.91
CA LEU A 379 -12.30 11.98 2.16
C LEU A 379 -12.08 11.92 0.65
N LEU A 380 -11.05 12.61 0.13
CA LEU A 380 -10.69 12.53 -1.28
C LEU A 380 -10.27 11.11 -1.69
N ASN A 381 -9.51 10.42 -0.85
CA ASN A 381 -9.14 9.02 -1.09
C ASN A 381 -10.37 8.11 -1.06
N TRP A 382 -11.30 8.33 -0.12
CA TRP A 382 -12.55 7.60 -0.09
C TRP A 382 -13.34 7.77 -1.39
N VAL A 383 -13.53 9.01 -1.87
CA VAL A 383 -14.22 9.29 -3.14
C VAL A 383 -13.52 8.64 -4.32
N LYS A 384 -12.20 8.78 -4.45
CA LYS A 384 -11.42 8.21 -5.57
C LYS A 384 -11.52 6.70 -5.68
N GLU A 385 -11.63 6.01 -4.57
CA GLU A 385 -11.59 4.55 -4.56
C GLU A 385 -12.95 3.88 -4.56
N THR A 386 -13.97 4.55 -4.01
CA THR A 386 -15.31 3.98 -3.83
C THR A 386 -16.33 4.55 -4.79
N GLN A 387 -16.08 5.72 -5.40
CA GLN A 387 -17.00 6.40 -6.32
C GLN A 387 -16.48 6.38 -7.76
N THR A 388 -17.39 6.57 -8.71
CA THR A 388 -17.05 6.70 -10.14
C THR A 388 -17.05 8.15 -10.55
N ALA A 389 -16.26 8.49 -11.58
CA ALA A 389 -16.16 9.85 -12.12
C ALA A 389 -17.27 10.21 -13.13
N GLU A 390 -18.35 9.45 -13.21
CA GLU A 390 -19.42 9.69 -14.17
C GLU A 390 -20.20 10.97 -13.78
N GLU A 391 -20.28 11.92 -14.71
CA GLU A 391 -20.95 13.23 -14.52
C GLU A 391 -22.45 13.13 -14.21
N SER A 392 -23.08 12.00 -14.55
CA SER A 392 -24.50 11.74 -14.32
C SER A 392 -24.80 11.07 -12.97
N ALA A 393 -23.78 10.63 -12.22
CA ALA A 393 -23.98 9.94 -10.95
C ALA A 393 -24.23 10.92 -9.81
N LEU A 394 -25.14 10.55 -8.91
CA LEU A 394 -25.32 11.26 -7.65
C LEU A 394 -24.00 11.17 -6.84
N PRO A 395 -23.53 12.29 -6.22
CA PRO A 395 -22.30 12.24 -5.44
C PRO A 395 -22.48 11.32 -4.21
N GLY A 396 -21.58 10.37 -4.02
CA GLY A 396 -21.62 9.46 -2.88
C GLY A 396 -21.15 10.08 -1.56
N LEU A 397 -20.59 11.30 -1.58
CA LEU A 397 -20.14 12.06 -0.42
C LEU A 397 -21.05 13.28 -0.23
N VAL A 398 -21.73 13.37 0.92
CA VAL A 398 -22.74 14.40 1.17
C VAL A 398 -22.59 15.01 2.54
N TRP A 399 -22.62 16.34 2.65
CA TRP A 399 -22.74 17.05 3.91
C TRP A 399 -24.20 17.21 4.30
N ALA A 400 -24.55 16.73 5.49
CA ALA A 400 -25.88 16.97 6.08
C ALA A 400 -25.85 18.26 6.91
N ILE A 401 -26.66 19.23 6.53
CA ILE A 401 -26.89 20.45 7.32
C ILE A 401 -28.07 20.19 8.24
N THR A 402 -27.78 19.91 9.51
CA THR A 402 -28.78 19.67 10.56
C THR A 402 -28.95 20.90 11.46
N PRO A 403 -29.96 20.96 12.34
CA PRO A 403 -30.07 22.03 13.34
C PRO A 403 -28.87 22.11 14.30
N HIS A 404 -28.08 21.02 14.39
CA HIS A 404 -26.91 20.90 15.24
C HIS A 404 -25.58 21.19 14.51
N ASP A 405 -25.65 21.74 13.30
CA ASP A 405 -24.46 22.11 12.53
C ASP A 405 -23.68 23.23 13.24
N ALA A 406 -22.34 23.10 13.27
CA ALA A 406 -21.44 24.05 13.94
C ALA A 406 -21.66 25.52 13.46
N ARG A 407 -22.02 25.72 12.21
CA ARG A 407 -22.31 27.07 11.66
C ARG A 407 -23.45 27.81 12.36
N PHE A 408 -24.45 27.09 12.92
CA PHE A 408 -25.54 27.70 13.69
C PHE A 408 -25.14 27.98 15.14
N LEU A 409 -24.17 27.20 15.69
CA LEU A 409 -23.70 27.32 17.06
C LEU A 409 -22.61 28.37 17.21
N THR A 410 -21.60 28.30 16.33
CA THR A 410 -20.37 29.11 16.44
C THR A 410 -20.26 30.21 15.38
N LYS A 411 -21.17 30.23 14.39
CA LYS A 411 -21.13 31.07 13.18
C LYS A 411 -19.89 30.84 12.30
N GLN A 412 -19.17 29.73 12.53
CA GLN A 412 -18.01 29.32 11.75
C GLN A 412 -18.29 28.00 11.05
N ASN A 413 -18.05 27.98 9.74
CA ASN A 413 -18.11 26.74 8.98
C ASN A 413 -16.70 26.15 8.87
N LEU A 414 -16.33 25.29 9.81
CA LEU A 414 -15.02 24.62 9.80
C LEU A 414 -14.84 23.70 8.59
N ASP A 415 -15.92 23.19 8.03
CA ASP A 415 -15.91 22.26 6.90
C ASP A 415 -15.70 22.97 5.55
N GLU A 416 -15.85 24.28 5.47
CA GLU A 416 -15.67 25.04 4.22
C GLU A 416 -14.28 24.83 3.62
N ALA A 417 -13.25 24.84 4.45
CA ALA A 417 -11.89 24.60 4.01
C ALA A 417 -11.68 23.17 3.50
N VAL A 418 -12.31 22.15 4.13
CA VAL A 418 -12.30 20.76 3.65
C VAL A 418 -13.00 20.65 2.31
N GLN A 419 -14.20 21.24 2.19
CA GLN A 419 -15.00 21.25 0.97
C GLN A 419 -14.25 21.92 -0.19
N HIS A 420 -13.57 23.03 0.08
CA HIS A 420 -12.76 23.73 -0.93
C HIS A 420 -11.61 22.83 -1.49
N LEU A 421 -10.95 22.07 -0.61
CA LEU A 421 -9.89 21.13 -1.01
C LEU A 421 -10.43 19.93 -1.82
N LEU A 422 -11.69 19.54 -1.62
CA LEU A 422 -12.36 18.49 -2.40
C LEU A 422 -12.78 18.95 -3.79
N GLY A 423 -12.93 20.25 -4.02
CA GLY A 423 -13.34 20.85 -5.28
C GLY A 423 -14.78 21.35 -5.29
N LYS A 424 -15.36 21.52 -6.48
CA LYS A 424 -16.70 22.09 -6.63
C LYS A 424 -17.80 21.11 -6.19
N PRO A 425 -18.89 21.61 -5.56
CA PRO A 425 -20.07 20.78 -5.26
C PRO A 425 -20.71 20.26 -6.56
N GLY A 426 -21.35 19.09 -6.46
CA GLY A 426 -21.99 18.41 -7.58
C GLY A 426 -21.07 17.45 -8.37
N GLN A 427 -19.74 17.53 -8.22
CA GLN A 427 -18.81 16.63 -8.88
C GLN A 427 -18.37 15.47 -7.98
N ARG A 428 -17.88 15.78 -6.78
CA ARG A 428 -17.33 14.78 -5.83
C ARG A 428 -18.08 14.75 -4.52
N TRP A 429 -18.77 15.82 -4.19
CA TRP A 429 -19.53 15.97 -2.97
C TRP A 429 -20.77 16.86 -3.18
N GLY A 430 -21.75 16.72 -2.29
CA GLY A 430 -22.96 17.52 -2.30
C GLY A 430 -23.37 17.95 -0.89
N THR A 431 -24.45 18.72 -0.79
CA THR A 431 -25.00 19.18 0.48
C THR A 431 -26.50 18.89 0.51
N LEU A 432 -26.97 18.34 1.61
CA LEU A 432 -28.39 18.12 1.89
C LEU A 432 -28.82 18.87 3.16
N GLN A 433 -29.98 19.51 3.12
CA GLN A 433 -30.57 20.13 4.28
C GLN A 433 -31.46 19.12 5.02
N ALA A 434 -31.24 18.97 6.32
CA ALA A 434 -31.98 18.10 7.23
C ALA A 434 -32.44 18.91 8.45
N LEU A 435 -33.04 20.09 8.21
CA LEU A 435 -33.37 21.08 9.24
C LEU A 435 -34.76 20.86 9.86
N ASP A 436 -35.71 20.38 9.06
CA ASP A 436 -37.09 20.16 9.42
C ASP A 436 -37.64 18.90 8.75
N THR A 437 -38.88 18.55 9.08
CA THR A 437 -39.54 17.34 8.54
C THR A 437 -39.62 17.34 7.02
N HIS A 438 -39.82 18.49 6.37
CA HIS A 438 -39.95 18.58 4.92
C HIS A 438 -38.56 18.41 4.22
N SER A 439 -37.53 19.06 4.73
CA SER A 439 -36.19 18.89 4.23
C SER A 439 -35.67 17.45 4.48
N MET A 440 -36.07 16.85 5.61
CA MET A 440 -35.73 15.47 5.92
C MET A 440 -36.36 14.45 4.97
N GLN A 441 -37.62 14.68 4.54
CA GLN A 441 -38.26 13.85 3.51
C GLN A 441 -37.42 13.85 2.20
N ARG A 442 -36.95 15.01 1.78
CA ARG A 442 -36.08 15.14 0.59
C ARG A 442 -34.73 14.39 0.77
N VAL A 443 -34.19 14.42 2.00
CA VAL A 443 -33.01 13.63 2.33
C VAL A 443 -33.26 12.12 2.15
N VAL A 444 -34.41 11.65 2.69
CA VAL A 444 -34.83 10.24 2.57
C VAL A 444 -35.03 9.85 1.11
N GLU A 445 -35.75 10.68 0.34
CA GLU A 445 -35.95 10.41 -1.10
C GLU A 445 -34.65 10.35 -1.86
N TRP A 446 -33.70 11.27 -1.60
CA TRP A 446 -32.41 11.30 -2.22
C TRP A 446 -31.56 10.06 -1.83
N LEU A 447 -31.52 9.73 -0.53
CA LEU A 447 -30.78 8.54 -0.03
C LEU A 447 -31.38 7.25 -0.60
N SER A 448 -32.69 7.13 -0.70
CA SER A 448 -33.36 5.99 -1.31
C SER A 448 -32.94 5.81 -2.78
N GLN A 449 -32.87 6.91 -3.55
CA GLN A 449 -32.40 6.87 -4.93
C GLN A 449 -30.91 6.51 -5.02
N ALA A 450 -30.06 7.10 -4.17
CA ALA A 450 -28.62 6.88 -4.17
C ALA A 450 -28.23 5.45 -3.78
N THR A 451 -29.05 4.79 -2.96
CA THR A 451 -28.84 3.41 -2.48
C THR A 451 -29.60 2.34 -3.27
N LEU A 452 -30.31 2.73 -4.35
CA LEU A 452 -30.96 1.76 -5.23
C LEU A 452 -29.95 0.67 -5.67
N SER A 453 -30.40 -0.57 -5.64
CA SER A 453 -29.58 -1.72 -6.03
C SER A 453 -28.98 -1.57 -7.45
N THR A 454 -29.73 -0.97 -8.37
CA THR A 454 -29.27 -0.70 -9.75
C THR A 454 -28.13 0.33 -9.78
N GLN A 455 -28.22 1.41 -9.01
CA GLN A 455 -27.18 2.44 -8.92
C GLN A 455 -25.90 1.86 -8.30
N ARG A 456 -26.06 1.14 -7.20
CA ARG A 456 -24.96 0.46 -6.52
C ARG A 456 -24.25 -0.54 -7.42
N GLN A 457 -25.00 -1.41 -8.12
CA GLN A 457 -24.43 -2.39 -9.04
C GLN A 457 -23.70 -1.70 -10.19
N SER A 458 -24.29 -0.65 -10.80
CA SER A 458 -23.65 0.13 -11.86
C SER A 458 -22.30 0.70 -11.40
N ARG A 459 -22.27 1.33 -10.20
CA ARG A 459 -21.05 1.89 -9.61
C ARG A 459 -19.97 0.81 -9.38
N LEU A 460 -20.33 -0.30 -8.73
CA LEU A 460 -19.38 -1.37 -8.43
C LEU A 460 -18.85 -2.07 -9.69
N LEU A 461 -19.70 -2.25 -10.72
CA LEU A 461 -19.28 -2.78 -12.01
C LEU A 461 -18.37 -1.82 -12.77
N ALA A 462 -18.63 -0.51 -12.68
CA ALA A 462 -17.74 0.51 -13.26
C ALA A 462 -16.36 0.51 -12.57
N LEU A 463 -16.32 0.40 -11.24
CA LEU A 463 -15.06 0.25 -10.49
C LEU A 463 -14.31 -1.04 -10.86
N LYS A 464 -15.02 -2.14 -11.04
CA LYS A 464 -14.46 -3.41 -11.51
C LYS A 464 -13.87 -3.30 -12.93
N THR A 465 -14.57 -2.62 -13.82
CA THR A 465 -14.09 -2.35 -15.20
C THR A 465 -12.85 -1.44 -15.18
N ALA A 466 -12.84 -0.42 -14.33
CA ALA A 466 -11.66 0.44 -14.14
C ALA A 466 -10.44 -0.37 -13.67
N GLN A 467 -10.61 -1.25 -12.70
CA GLN A 467 -9.55 -2.13 -12.23
C GLN A 467 -9.05 -3.09 -13.33
N GLN A 468 -9.93 -3.64 -14.18
CA GLN A 468 -9.51 -4.45 -15.33
C GLN A 468 -8.68 -3.65 -16.33
N ARG A 469 -9.02 -2.38 -16.57
CA ARG A 469 -8.21 -1.49 -17.42
C ARG A 469 -6.83 -1.22 -16.81
N GLU A 470 -6.76 -1.00 -15.49
CA GLU A 470 -5.50 -0.85 -14.76
C GLU A 470 -4.61 -2.10 -14.89
N LEU A 471 -5.18 -3.31 -14.75
CA LEU A 471 -4.46 -4.57 -14.92
C LEU A 471 -3.93 -4.74 -16.36
N ARG A 472 -4.74 -4.41 -17.35
CA ARG A 472 -4.30 -4.42 -18.77
C ARG A 472 -3.17 -3.43 -19.01
N ALA A 473 -3.29 -2.20 -18.49
CA ALA A 473 -2.25 -1.18 -18.60
C ALA A 473 -0.95 -1.62 -17.93
N LEU A 474 -1.03 -2.28 -16.76
CA LEU A 474 0.13 -2.83 -16.07
C LEU A 474 0.88 -3.88 -16.89
N MET A 475 0.16 -4.69 -17.65
CA MET A 475 0.74 -5.78 -18.45
C MET A 475 1.00 -5.38 -19.92
N GLN A 476 0.72 -4.13 -20.30
CA GLN A 476 0.76 -3.67 -21.69
C GLN A 476 2.13 -3.86 -22.35
N SER A 477 3.21 -3.60 -21.60
CA SER A 477 4.59 -3.74 -22.09
C SER A 477 4.97 -5.18 -22.47
N TYR A 478 4.26 -6.17 -21.93
CA TYR A 478 4.49 -7.58 -22.21
C TYR A 478 3.53 -8.16 -23.25
N LEU A 479 2.45 -7.44 -23.59
CA LEU A 479 1.49 -7.81 -24.62
C LEU A 479 1.97 -7.47 -26.03
N ALA A 480 2.50 -6.28 -26.20
CA ALA A 480 2.95 -5.81 -27.50
C ALA A 480 4.35 -6.37 -27.81
N PRO A 481 4.60 -6.89 -29.02
CA PRO A 481 5.98 -6.92 -29.48
C PRO A 481 6.50 -5.48 -29.42
N ILE A 482 7.76 -5.29 -28.97
CA ILE A 482 8.43 -4.00 -29.01
C ILE A 482 8.69 -3.63 -30.47
N ALA A 483 7.63 -3.28 -31.18
CA ALA A 483 7.64 -2.72 -32.53
C ALA A 483 7.04 -1.33 -32.42
N ALA A 484 7.68 -0.46 -31.65
CA ALA A 484 7.53 0.96 -31.91
C ALA A 484 8.14 1.22 -33.29
N GLU A 485 7.47 2.01 -34.09
CA GLU A 485 7.99 2.40 -35.41
C GLU A 485 9.42 2.92 -35.26
N PRO A 486 10.40 2.42 -36.02
CA PRO A 486 11.81 2.80 -35.82
C PRO A 486 12.04 4.32 -35.87
N ASP A 487 11.22 5.04 -36.64
CA ASP A 487 11.28 6.49 -36.75
C ASP A 487 10.77 7.20 -35.49
N ALA A 488 9.76 6.66 -34.80
CA ALA A 488 9.29 7.23 -33.53
C ALA A 488 10.34 7.03 -32.43
N GLN A 489 10.98 5.85 -32.36
CA GLN A 489 12.06 5.61 -31.39
C GLN A 489 13.29 6.50 -31.65
N ARG A 490 13.63 6.71 -32.94
CA ARG A 490 14.72 7.64 -33.33
C ARG A 490 14.40 9.07 -32.89
N THR A 491 13.18 9.54 -33.10
CA THR A 491 12.72 10.87 -32.66
C THR A 491 12.78 11.02 -31.14
N GLN A 492 12.39 9.99 -30.41
CA GLN A 492 12.51 9.97 -28.94
C GLN A 492 13.97 10.03 -28.48
N ALA A 493 14.87 9.25 -29.08
CA ALA A 493 16.29 9.27 -28.78
C ALA A 493 16.92 10.65 -29.05
N GLU A 494 16.53 11.32 -30.16
CA GLU A 494 16.96 12.69 -30.45
C GLU A 494 16.43 13.69 -29.41
N GLY A 495 15.15 13.58 -29.01
CA GLY A 495 14.52 14.39 -27.98
C GLY A 495 15.24 14.26 -26.62
N MET A 496 15.53 13.02 -26.22
CA MET A 496 16.27 12.69 -25.01
C MET A 496 17.64 13.40 -24.99
N VAL A 497 18.43 13.25 -26.07
CA VAL A 497 19.77 13.85 -26.13
C VAL A 497 19.72 15.38 -26.17
N ARG A 498 18.75 16.00 -26.87
CA ARG A 498 18.57 17.46 -26.85
C ARG A 498 18.25 17.97 -25.45
N ASN A 499 17.41 17.26 -24.72
CA ASN A 499 17.07 17.61 -23.34
C ASN A 499 18.31 17.51 -22.42
N LEU A 500 19.09 16.43 -22.56
CA LEU A 500 20.34 16.25 -21.80
C LEU A 500 21.41 17.31 -22.15
N GLN A 501 21.45 17.80 -23.38
CA GLN A 501 22.36 18.88 -23.79
C GLN A 501 22.10 20.20 -23.01
N SER A 502 20.82 20.49 -22.72
CA SER A 502 20.45 21.66 -21.91
C SER A 502 20.92 21.57 -20.47
N SER A 503 21.13 20.34 -19.97
CA SER A 503 21.54 20.02 -18.59
C SER A 503 23.00 19.56 -18.49
N ALA A 504 23.81 19.79 -19.52
CA ALA A 504 25.19 19.31 -19.61
C ALA A 504 26.08 19.74 -18.42
N ALA A 505 25.82 20.91 -17.81
CA ALA A 505 26.54 21.41 -16.64
C ALA A 505 26.35 20.50 -15.39
N ARG A 506 25.26 19.70 -15.32
CA ARG A 506 24.94 18.81 -14.21
C ARG A 506 25.17 17.34 -14.55
N HIS A 507 25.96 17.06 -15.57
CA HIS A 507 26.20 15.70 -16.05
C HIS A 507 26.81 14.79 -14.96
N GLY A 508 27.67 15.32 -14.09
CA GLY A 508 28.21 14.56 -12.95
C GLY A 508 27.14 14.07 -12.01
N GLU A 509 26.17 14.93 -11.67
CA GLU A 509 25.02 14.58 -10.83
C GLU A 509 24.12 13.52 -11.51
N LEU A 510 24.01 13.59 -12.85
CA LEU A 510 23.29 12.57 -13.63
C LEU A 510 23.97 11.21 -13.50
N LEU A 511 25.27 11.13 -13.74
CA LEU A 511 26.02 9.87 -13.67
C LEU A 511 25.99 9.27 -12.26
N GLU A 512 26.11 10.11 -11.23
CA GLU A 512 25.99 9.69 -9.83
C GLU A 512 24.61 9.12 -9.52
N GLY A 513 23.55 9.75 -10.03
CA GLY A 513 22.19 9.27 -9.87
C GLY A 513 21.91 7.93 -10.56
N LEU A 514 22.62 7.59 -11.63
CA LEU A 514 22.46 6.32 -12.36
C LEU A 514 23.16 5.14 -11.68
N LEU A 515 24.08 5.39 -10.73
CA LEU A 515 24.85 4.37 -10.03
C LEU A 515 24.27 4.13 -8.63
N PRO A 516 23.93 2.89 -8.25
CA PRO A 516 23.48 2.60 -6.91
C PRO A 516 24.61 2.78 -5.88
N PRO A 517 24.31 3.07 -4.61
CA PRO A 517 25.33 3.23 -3.59
C PRO A 517 26.11 1.91 -3.38
N LEU A 518 27.41 2.00 -3.10
CA LEU A 518 28.28 0.85 -2.86
C LEU A 518 27.71 -0.11 -1.80
N LYS A 519 27.10 0.42 -0.76
CA LYS A 519 26.48 -0.33 0.34
C LYS A 519 25.45 -1.36 -0.16
N ALA A 520 24.75 -1.11 -1.27
CA ALA A 520 23.81 -2.08 -1.86
C ALA A 520 24.47 -3.36 -2.32
N PHE A 521 25.70 -3.26 -2.83
CA PHE A 521 26.50 -4.43 -3.25
C PHE A 521 27.25 -5.09 -2.07
N GLU A 522 27.63 -4.31 -1.06
CA GLU A 522 28.20 -4.83 0.19
C GLU A 522 27.19 -5.73 0.89
N THR A 523 25.93 -5.28 0.98
CA THR A 523 24.85 -6.07 1.55
C THR A 523 24.61 -7.35 0.77
N LEU A 524 24.61 -7.28 -0.56
CA LEU A 524 24.43 -8.44 -1.43
C LEU A 524 25.49 -9.53 -1.19
N LEU A 525 26.75 -9.14 -0.94
CA LEU A 525 27.85 -10.08 -0.70
C LEU A 525 27.97 -10.47 0.77
N ALA A 526 27.57 -9.64 1.72
CA ALA A 526 27.64 -9.89 3.18
C ALA A 526 26.69 -11.00 3.66
N VAL A 527 25.61 -11.25 2.93
CA VAL A 527 24.59 -12.27 3.27
C VAL A 527 25.16 -13.70 3.37
N GLN A 528 26.44 -13.91 3.12
CA GLN A 528 27.09 -15.25 3.15
C GLN A 528 28.25 -15.43 4.11
N GLN A 529 28.59 -14.47 4.93
CA GLN A 529 29.50 -14.70 6.03
C GLN A 529 28.74 -14.77 7.33
N PRO A 530 28.71 -15.89 8.07
CA PRO A 530 28.21 -15.90 9.44
C PRO A 530 29.14 -15.05 10.28
N ARG A 531 28.88 -13.77 10.38
CA ARG A 531 29.46 -12.93 11.43
C ARG A 531 28.68 -13.21 12.68
N GLU A 532 29.34 -13.81 13.65
CA GLU A 532 28.98 -13.75 15.06
C GLU A 532 29.01 -12.28 15.52
N GLU A 533 28.01 -11.50 15.17
CA GLU A 533 27.70 -10.25 15.84
C GLU A 533 26.53 -10.53 16.78
N GLN A 534 26.81 -10.45 18.07
CA GLN A 534 25.82 -10.48 19.13
C GLN A 534 24.70 -9.47 18.83
N VAL A 535 23.59 -9.98 18.34
CA VAL A 535 22.36 -9.22 18.23
C VAL A 535 21.74 -9.17 19.63
N ASN A 536 21.97 -8.10 20.35
CA ASN A 536 21.24 -7.79 21.58
C ASN A 536 19.79 -7.45 21.24
N GLY A 537 18.97 -8.45 21.03
CA GLY A 537 17.54 -8.35 20.83
C GLY A 537 16.80 -9.42 21.61
N LEU A 538 15.60 -9.14 22.02
CA LEU A 538 14.74 -9.90 22.94
C LEU A 538 14.51 -11.39 22.59
N PHE A 539 15.01 -11.87 21.46
CA PHE A 539 14.75 -13.21 20.91
C PHE A 539 16.04 -13.99 20.59
N THR A 540 17.17 -13.62 21.16
CA THR A 540 18.47 -14.24 20.86
C THR A 540 18.59 -15.69 21.36
N ASP A 541 17.83 -16.08 22.36
CA ASP A 541 18.00 -17.36 23.06
C ASP A 541 17.41 -18.59 22.32
N VAL A 542 16.69 -18.38 21.20
CA VAL A 542 16.02 -19.49 20.49
C VAL A 542 16.77 -19.94 19.21
N ILE A 543 17.76 -19.18 18.76
CA ILE A 543 18.36 -19.40 17.40
C ILE A 543 19.61 -20.31 17.41
N ASP A 544 20.21 -20.60 18.56
CA ASP A 544 21.55 -21.27 18.63
C ASP A 544 21.54 -22.81 18.59
N LEU A 545 20.39 -23.45 18.44
CA LEU A 545 20.26 -24.91 18.59
C LEU A 545 20.30 -25.74 17.29
N PHE A 546 20.38 -25.15 16.09
CA PHE A 546 20.28 -25.90 14.82
C PHE A 546 21.28 -25.53 13.73
N ALA A 547 22.46 -25.06 14.05
CA ALA A 547 23.48 -24.75 13.06
C ALA A 547 24.47 -25.93 12.89
N ASP A 548 24.03 -27.01 12.27
CA ASP A 548 24.96 -27.99 11.67
C ASP A 548 24.32 -28.72 10.48
N ASN A 549 25.08 -28.73 9.38
CA ASN A 549 24.96 -29.51 8.14
C ASN A 549 24.30 -28.83 6.91
N ALA A 550 25.13 -28.15 6.11
CA ALA A 550 24.84 -27.89 4.69
C ALA A 550 26.04 -28.31 3.83
N SER A 551 25.79 -29.22 2.92
CA SER A 551 26.73 -29.94 2.07
C SER A 551 27.15 -29.18 0.80
N GLU A 552 28.34 -29.52 0.29
CA GLU A 552 29.16 -28.98 -0.82
C GLU A 552 28.48 -28.88 -2.22
N GLY A 553 27.22 -29.29 -2.39
CA GLY A 553 26.53 -29.21 -3.70
C GLY A 553 25.84 -27.85 -3.98
N GLN A 554 25.79 -26.92 -3.02
CA GLN A 554 25.09 -25.64 -3.13
C GLN A 554 25.94 -24.50 -3.70
N GLU A 555 27.24 -24.58 -3.74
CA GLU A 555 28.12 -23.46 -4.12
C GLU A 555 28.03 -23.06 -5.60
N MET A 556 27.76 -23.97 -6.51
CA MET A 556 27.73 -23.67 -7.95
C MET A 556 26.45 -23.05 -8.44
N PHE A 557 25.33 -23.22 -7.72
CA PHE A 557 24.06 -22.50 -7.98
C PHE A 557 24.07 -21.08 -7.42
N GLN A 558 24.80 -20.85 -6.34
CA GLN A 558 24.82 -19.56 -5.63
C GLN A 558 25.58 -18.45 -6.37
N THR A 559 26.61 -18.77 -7.16
CA THR A 559 27.42 -17.77 -7.89
C THR A 559 26.66 -17.14 -9.07
N LYS A 560 25.90 -17.93 -9.84
CA LYS A 560 25.08 -17.42 -10.95
C LYS A 560 23.97 -16.49 -10.43
N ASP A 561 23.39 -16.81 -9.29
CA ASP A 561 22.34 -16.00 -8.68
C ASP A 561 22.87 -14.66 -8.17
N LYS A 562 24.10 -14.57 -7.63
CA LYS A 562 24.68 -13.31 -7.15
C LYS A 562 24.91 -12.29 -8.26
N ALA A 563 25.46 -12.71 -9.40
CA ALA A 563 25.67 -11.82 -10.53
C ALA A 563 24.34 -11.29 -11.08
N ARG A 564 23.32 -12.16 -11.15
CA ARG A 564 21.98 -11.80 -11.54
C ARG A 564 21.34 -10.83 -10.55
N LEU A 565 21.51 -11.06 -9.25
CA LEU A 565 21.04 -10.16 -8.20
C LEU A 565 21.77 -8.82 -8.25
N ALA A 566 23.08 -8.77 -8.50
CA ALA A 566 23.81 -7.52 -8.64
C ALA A 566 23.31 -6.68 -9.83
N HIS A 567 23.07 -7.31 -10.98
CA HIS A 567 22.47 -6.63 -12.14
C HIS A 567 21.04 -6.15 -11.84
N ARG A 568 20.26 -6.96 -11.14
CA ARG A 568 18.90 -6.60 -10.71
C ARG A 568 18.87 -5.43 -9.73
N VAL A 569 19.81 -5.36 -8.77
CA VAL A 569 19.95 -4.21 -7.85
C VAL A 569 20.14 -2.92 -8.63
N TRP A 570 21.01 -2.93 -9.66
CA TRP A 570 21.20 -1.77 -10.50
C TRP A 570 19.97 -1.41 -11.33
N ILE A 571 19.30 -2.37 -11.97
CA ILE A 571 18.07 -2.12 -12.74
C ILE A 571 16.97 -1.55 -11.85
N ASN A 572 16.78 -2.09 -10.64
CA ASN A 572 15.81 -1.57 -9.69
C ASN A 572 16.14 -0.14 -9.26
N HIS A 573 17.42 0.17 -9.05
CA HIS A 573 17.88 1.53 -8.77
C HIS A 573 17.55 2.48 -9.91
N LEU A 574 17.85 2.11 -11.17
CA LEU A 574 17.51 2.91 -12.35
C LEU A 574 16.01 3.19 -12.47
N ARG A 575 15.17 2.20 -12.17
CA ARG A 575 13.72 2.35 -12.22
C ARG A 575 13.17 3.23 -11.13
N GLN A 576 13.71 3.14 -9.91
CA GLN A 576 13.37 4.07 -8.82
C GLN A 576 13.82 5.49 -9.16
N TRP A 577 15.04 5.65 -9.65
CA TRP A 577 15.57 6.92 -10.08
C TRP A 577 14.76 7.57 -11.21
N SER A 578 14.34 6.77 -12.20
CA SER A 578 13.56 7.26 -13.35
C SER A 578 12.16 7.78 -12.99
N ARG A 579 11.63 7.41 -11.84
CA ARG A 579 10.33 7.86 -11.31
C ARG A 579 10.45 9.06 -10.36
N ASN A 580 11.67 9.51 -10.07
CA ASN A 580 11.92 10.54 -9.09
C ASN A 580 11.79 11.95 -9.70
N GLU A 581 10.61 12.56 -9.55
CA GLU A 581 10.33 13.92 -10.03
C GLU A 581 11.28 14.98 -9.43
N ALA A 582 11.71 14.79 -8.17
CA ALA A 582 12.67 15.69 -7.53
C ALA A 582 14.06 15.58 -8.19
N ALA A 583 14.46 14.40 -8.66
CA ALA A 583 15.70 14.22 -9.42
C ALA A 583 15.61 14.92 -10.78
N ALA A 584 14.49 14.78 -11.50
CA ALA A 584 14.25 15.48 -12.76
C ALA A 584 14.33 17.00 -12.59
N SER A 585 13.64 17.55 -11.62
CA SER A 585 13.64 18.99 -11.30
C SER A 585 15.05 19.48 -10.94
N ARG A 586 15.78 18.73 -10.09
CA ARG A 586 17.16 19.07 -9.71
C ARG A 586 18.10 19.06 -10.91
N LEU A 587 17.97 18.12 -11.81
CA LEU A 587 18.78 18.03 -13.02
C LEU A 587 18.34 19.03 -14.12
N GLY A 588 17.16 19.64 -13.98
CA GLY A 588 16.57 20.50 -15.01
C GLY A 588 16.13 19.72 -16.25
N LEU A 589 15.73 18.46 -16.07
CA LEU A 589 15.27 17.56 -17.12
C LEU A 589 13.74 17.43 -17.09
N ASP A 590 13.17 17.16 -18.26
CA ASP A 590 11.78 16.72 -18.33
C ASP A 590 11.63 15.34 -17.68
N VAL A 591 10.58 15.15 -16.87
CA VAL A 591 10.30 13.87 -16.18
C VAL A 591 10.20 12.71 -17.16
N SER A 592 9.70 12.95 -18.38
CA SER A 592 9.58 11.93 -19.45
C SER A 592 10.92 11.43 -19.98
N VAL A 593 12.02 12.15 -19.76
CA VAL A 593 13.35 11.78 -20.26
C VAL A 593 14.04 10.75 -19.38
N LEU A 594 13.79 10.76 -18.07
CA LEU A 594 14.42 9.83 -17.13
C LEU A 594 14.13 8.35 -17.45
N PRO A 595 12.88 7.94 -17.75
CA PRO A 595 12.61 6.58 -18.19
C PRO A 595 13.33 6.19 -19.48
N LEU A 596 13.45 7.09 -20.45
CA LEU A 596 14.14 6.82 -21.71
C LEU A 596 15.64 6.54 -21.51
N ILE A 597 16.28 7.28 -20.59
CA ILE A 597 17.67 7.03 -20.21
C ILE A 597 17.80 5.65 -19.55
N ALA A 598 16.93 5.34 -18.58
CA ALA A 598 16.96 4.09 -17.85
C ALA A 598 16.75 2.90 -18.80
N ASP A 599 15.76 2.96 -19.69
CA ASP A 599 15.46 1.91 -20.69
C ASP A 599 16.64 1.73 -21.66
N THR A 600 17.25 2.82 -22.12
CA THR A 600 18.40 2.75 -23.00
C THR A 600 19.57 2.02 -22.33
N LEU A 601 19.86 2.33 -21.05
CA LEU A 601 20.93 1.68 -20.28
C LEU A 601 20.64 0.21 -20.01
N VAL A 602 19.41 -0.12 -19.63
CA VAL A 602 18.98 -1.51 -19.37
C VAL A 602 19.11 -2.36 -20.62
N LEU A 603 18.55 -1.92 -21.75
CA LEU A 603 18.65 -2.65 -23.02
C LEU A 603 20.10 -2.80 -23.49
N SER A 604 20.92 -1.74 -23.37
CA SER A 604 22.33 -1.79 -23.71
C SER A 604 23.11 -2.72 -22.82
N SER A 605 22.76 -2.85 -21.53
CA SER A 605 23.44 -3.76 -20.61
C SER A 605 23.26 -5.24 -21.03
N TYR A 606 22.09 -5.62 -21.47
CA TYR A 606 21.83 -6.96 -22.01
C TYR A 606 22.54 -7.18 -23.34
N ARG A 607 22.45 -6.22 -24.25
CA ARG A 607 23.08 -6.29 -25.58
C ARG A 607 24.60 -6.41 -25.50
N LEU A 608 25.23 -5.76 -24.55
CA LEU A 608 26.67 -5.74 -24.32
C LEU A 608 27.13 -6.79 -23.30
N ASN A 609 26.25 -7.70 -22.90
CA ASN A 609 26.52 -8.82 -22.02
C ASN A 609 27.12 -8.41 -20.65
N LEU A 610 26.65 -7.29 -20.06
CA LEU A 610 27.05 -6.87 -18.71
C LEU A 610 26.79 -7.96 -17.65
N PRO A 611 25.66 -8.72 -17.66
CA PRO A 611 25.46 -9.81 -16.72
C PRO A 611 26.57 -10.84 -16.71
N GLN A 612 27.15 -11.21 -17.87
CA GLN A 612 28.28 -12.13 -17.94
C GLN A 612 29.59 -11.53 -17.42
N GLN A 613 29.77 -10.20 -17.58
CA GLN A 613 30.90 -9.49 -16.97
C GLN A 613 30.81 -9.53 -15.44
N LEU A 614 29.64 -9.28 -14.89
CA LEU A 614 29.39 -9.38 -13.45
C LEU A 614 29.57 -10.82 -12.94
N GLN A 615 29.15 -11.83 -13.71
CA GLN A 615 29.34 -13.23 -13.37
C GLN A 615 30.81 -13.58 -13.23
N ARG A 616 31.67 -13.16 -14.16
CA ARG A 616 33.14 -13.39 -14.09
C ARG A 616 33.78 -12.78 -12.85
N ILE A 617 33.24 -11.63 -12.37
CA ILE A 617 33.72 -10.98 -11.15
C ILE A 617 33.30 -11.78 -9.92
N VAL A 618 32.05 -12.25 -9.89
CA VAL A 618 31.53 -13.06 -8.77
C VAL A 618 32.21 -14.42 -8.66
N GLU A 619 32.60 -15.00 -9.80
CA GLU A 619 33.32 -16.28 -9.88
C GLU A 619 34.82 -16.17 -9.53
N ALA A 620 35.37 -14.94 -9.45
CA ALA A 620 36.75 -14.73 -9.08
C ALA A 620 36.98 -14.93 -7.56
N ASP A 621 38.08 -15.58 -7.16
CA ASP A 621 38.39 -15.91 -5.75
C ASP A 621 38.39 -14.71 -4.77
N LYS A 622 38.41 -13.48 -5.27
CA LYS A 622 38.45 -12.26 -4.49
C LYS A 622 37.34 -11.30 -4.94
N SER A 623 36.11 -11.79 -5.14
CA SER A 623 34.99 -10.94 -5.50
C SER A 623 34.70 -9.89 -4.40
N SER A 624 34.61 -8.64 -4.77
CA SER A 624 34.28 -7.54 -3.85
C SER A 624 33.12 -6.67 -4.35
N ALA A 625 32.38 -6.12 -3.42
CA ALA A 625 31.32 -5.15 -3.72
C ALA A 625 31.84 -3.96 -4.54
N ALA A 626 33.07 -3.50 -4.22
CA ALA A 626 33.72 -2.43 -4.94
C ALA A 626 33.98 -2.79 -6.41
N GLN A 627 34.32 -4.05 -6.74
CA GLN A 627 34.50 -4.48 -8.13
C GLN A 627 33.20 -4.52 -8.91
N LEU A 628 32.11 -5.01 -8.31
CA LEU A 628 30.77 -4.98 -8.92
C LEU A 628 30.33 -3.55 -9.17
N HIS A 629 30.45 -2.68 -8.16
CA HIS A 629 30.12 -1.28 -8.25
C HIS A 629 30.95 -0.56 -9.32
N ALA A 630 32.27 -0.79 -9.36
CA ALA A 630 33.17 -0.20 -10.36
C ALA A 630 32.85 -0.67 -11.78
N THR A 631 32.49 -1.94 -11.97
CA THR A 631 32.11 -2.48 -13.29
C THR A 631 30.85 -1.84 -13.82
N ILE A 632 29.82 -1.68 -12.97
CA ILE A 632 28.60 -0.97 -13.34
C ILE A 632 28.89 0.52 -13.57
N GLY A 633 29.70 1.17 -12.72
CA GLY A 633 30.13 2.55 -12.91
C GLY A 633 30.89 2.75 -14.22
N ASN A 634 31.79 1.84 -14.58
CA ASN A 634 32.48 1.85 -15.86
C ASN A 634 31.50 1.67 -17.04
N PHE A 635 30.53 0.76 -16.91
CA PHE A 635 29.51 0.60 -17.93
C PHE A 635 28.70 1.90 -18.13
N ILE A 636 28.26 2.53 -17.06
CA ILE A 636 27.54 3.83 -17.12
C ILE A 636 28.41 4.93 -17.72
N GLY A 637 29.67 5.04 -17.27
CA GLY A 637 30.60 6.09 -17.69
C GLY A 637 31.06 5.97 -19.14
N TRP A 638 31.17 4.75 -19.66
CA TRP A 638 31.71 4.49 -21.00
C TRP A 638 30.69 3.87 -21.95
N LEU A 639 29.51 3.50 -21.49
CA LEU A 639 28.44 2.87 -22.28
C LEU A 639 28.93 1.66 -23.12
N GLY A 640 29.86 0.87 -22.52
CA GLY A 640 30.45 -0.30 -23.15
C GLY A 640 31.56 0.00 -24.18
N TYR A 641 31.99 1.26 -24.33
CA TYR A 641 33.07 1.62 -25.25
C TYR A 641 34.49 1.55 -24.61
N ALA A 642 34.60 1.25 -23.33
CA ALA A 642 35.91 1.17 -22.64
C ALA A 642 36.89 0.24 -23.34
N GLU A 643 36.43 -0.95 -23.68
CA GLU A 643 37.25 -2.03 -24.32
C GLU A 643 37.13 -2.03 -25.87
N THR A 644 36.35 -1.10 -26.45
CA THR A 644 36.16 -1.05 -27.89
C THR A 644 37.36 -0.34 -28.55
N ALA A 645 37.91 -0.93 -29.61
CA ALA A 645 39.00 -0.31 -30.37
C ALA A 645 38.60 1.09 -30.91
N HIS A 646 39.49 2.03 -30.91
CA HIS A 646 39.23 3.43 -31.28
C HIS A 646 38.57 3.57 -32.68
N GLY A 647 38.99 2.74 -33.63
CA GLY A 647 38.42 2.75 -34.98
C GLY A 647 36.98 2.26 -35.10
N ALA A 648 36.49 1.53 -34.09
CA ALA A 648 35.11 1.03 -34.04
C ALA A 648 34.18 1.89 -33.18
N ARG A 649 34.72 2.95 -32.57
CA ARG A 649 33.90 3.92 -31.79
C ARG A 649 33.26 4.97 -32.69
N PRO A 650 32.10 5.52 -32.35
CA PRO A 650 31.50 6.64 -33.07
C PRO A 650 32.42 7.86 -33.14
N ALA A 651 32.23 8.69 -34.14
CA ALA A 651 32.99 9.94 -34.29
C ALA A 651 32.57 10.96 -33.23
N SER A 652 33.56 11.61 -32.59
CA SER A 652 33.32 12.71 -31.65
C SER A 652 32.76 13.92 -32.39
N ARG A 653 31.75 14.55 -31.82
CA ARG A 653 31.17 15.80 -32.35
C ARG A 653 31.99 17.03 -31.98
N VAL A 654 32.80 16.92 -30.97
CA VAL A 654 33.67 18.02 -30.47
C VAL A 654 35.06 17.97 -31.09
N ARG A 655 35.60 16.77 -31.30
CA ARG A 655 36.94 16.57 -31.87
C ARG A 655 36.81 16.02 -33.29
N LYS A 656 36.91 16.91 -34.27
CA LYS A 656 36.85 16.53 -35.68
C LYS A 656 37.95 15.52 -36.05
N GLY A 657 37.55 14.41 -36.67
CA GLY A 657 38.46 13.32 -37.10
C GLY A 657 38.90 12.38 -36.02
N GLN A 658 38.38 12.49 -34.79
CA GLN A 658 38.64 11.54 -33.70
C GLN A 658 37.37 10.83 -33.30
N SER A 659 37.50 9.61 -32.77
CA SER A 659 36.40 8.91 -32.15
C SER A 659 36.13 9.40 -30.73
N ILE A 660 34.94 9.04 -30.19
CA ILE A 660 34.59 9.36 -28.81
C ILE A 660 35.57 8.73 -27.81
N PHE A 661 35.73 9.37 -26.66
CA PHE A 661 36.55 8.89 -25.55
C PHE A 661 38.02 8.62 -25.89
N VAL A 662 38.59 9.31 -26.85
CA VAL A 662 40.01 9.26 -27.11
C VAL A 662 40.73 10.07 -26.02
N THR A 663 41.60 9.44 -25.27
CA THR A 663 42.49 10.10 -24.31
C THR A 663 43.44 11.02 -25.07
N PRO A 664 43.52 12.32 -24.74
CA PRO A 664 44.53 13.15 -25.37
C PRO A 664 45.91 12.55 -25.11
N VAL A 665 46.67 12.29 -26.16
CA VAL A 665 48.09 11.93 -26.04
C VAL A 665 48.74 13.16 -25.42
N VAL A 666 49.04 13.10 -24.13
CA VAL A 666 49.90 14.08 -23.48
C VAL A 666 51.27 13.86 -24.10
N SER A 667 51.65 14.75 -25.01
CA SER A 667 52.99 14.77 -25.55
C SER A 667 53.94 14.91 -24.34
N SER A 668 54.94 14.06 -24.26
CA SER A 668 55.93 14.01 -23.19
C SER A 668 56.81 15.26 -23.07
N ALA A 669 56.56 16.27 -23.88
CA ALA A 669 57.09 17.61 -23.72
C ALA A 669 56.34 18.27 -22.58
N THR A 670 56.92 18.30 -21.38
CA THR A 670 56.48 19.11 -20.24
C THR A 670 56.19 20.53 -20.73
N PRO A 671 54.91 21.00 -20.75
CA PRO A 671 54.63 22.36 -21.09
C PRO A 671 55.30 23.20 -20.00
N ARG A 672 56.23 24.09 -20.39
CA ARG A 672 56.72 25.12 -19.48
C ARG A 672 55.49 25.89 -18.99
N LEU A 673 55.40 26.12 -17.69
CA LEU A 673 54.33 26.87 -17.00
C LEU A 673 54.05 28.28 -17.59
N THR A 674 54.88 28.72 -18.56
CA THR A 674 54.78 30.00 -19.26
C THR A 674 54.00 29.96 -20.59
N GLN A 675 53.57 28.78 -21.06
CA GLN A 675 52.72 28.62 -22.25
C GLN A 675 51.39 28.02 -21.85
N LEU A 676 50.51 28.85 -21.29
CA LEU A 676 49.06 28.59 -21.27
C LEU A 676 48.57 28.69 -22.71
N GLY A 677 48.18 27.58 -23.30
CA GLY A 677 47.51 27.57 -24.59
C GLY A 677 46.25 28.44 -24.54
N GLU A 678 45.96 29.14 -25.60
CA GLU A 678 44.94 30.18 -25.69
C GLU A 678 43.51 29.72 -25.42
N GLN A 679 43.20 28.45 -25.32
CA GLN A 679 41.90 27.91 -24.82
C GLN A 679 42.11 26.53 -24.23
N PRO A 680 42.03 26.34 -22.90
CA PRO A 680 41.93 25.01 -22.33
C PRO A 680 40.55 24.46 -22.72
N VAL A 681 40.52 23.52 -23.67
CA VAL A 681 39.34 22.68 -23.89
C VAL A 681 39.13 21.91 -22.62
N HIS A 682 38.09 22.25 -21.86
CA HIS A 682 37.78 21.53 -20.63
C HIS A 682 37.54 20.07 -20.97
N ALA A 683 38.39 19.18 -20.53
CA ALA A 683 38.29 17.73 -20.77
C ALA A 683 36.94 17.18 -20.34
N ALA A 684 36.36 17.78 -19.28
CA ALA A 684 35.02 17.48 -18.83
C ALA A 684 33.94 17.77 -19.89
N THR A 685 34.02 18.89 -20.59
CA THR A 685 33.04 19.25 -21.61
C THR A 685 33.11 18.29 -22.79
N VAL A 686 34.32 17.90 -23.21
CA VAL A 686 34.50 16.92 -24.29
C VAL A 686 33.93 15.56 -23.89
N TYR A 687 34.18 15.12 -22.66
CA TYR A 687 33.64 13.87 -22.15
C TYR A 687 32.11 13.88 -22.12
N VAL A 688 31.49 14.95 -21.64
CA VAL A 688 30.02 15.07 -21.62
C VAL A 688 29.43 14.91 -23.03
N TYR A 689 29.96 15.61 -24.02
CA TYR A 689 29.47 15.50 -25.39
C TYR A 689 29.75 14.13 -26.02
N ASP A 690 30.89 13.51 -25.75
CA ASP A 690 31.23 12.16 -26.20
C ASP A 690 30.28 11.14 -25.57
N TRP A 691 29.93 11.31 -24.29
CA TRP A 691 28.96 10.48 -23.59
C TRP A 691 27.55 10.60 -24.20
N LEU A 692 27.11 11.82 -24.55
CA LEU A 692 25.85 12.04 -25.21
C LEU A 692 25.78 11.37 -26.60
N VAL A 693 26.90 11.40 -27.36
CA VAL A 693 27.02 10.68 -28.62
C VAL A 693 26.95 9.18 -28.39
N ALA A 694 27.62 8.68 -27.36
CA ALA A 694 27.59 7.27 -27.00
C ALA A 694 26.17 6.82 -26.61
N LEU A 695 25.48 7.57 -25.75
CA LEU A 695 24.09 7.29 -25.34
C LEU A 695 23.14 7.28 -26.55
N TYR A 696 23.24 8.29 -27.41
CA TYR A 696 22.44 8.34 -28.64
C TYR A 696 22.69 7.11 -29.53
N THR A 697 23.97 6.77 -29.73
CA THR A 697 24.33 5.59 -30.56
C THR A 697 23.74 4.33 -29.96
N ARG A 698 23.83 4.14 -28.62
CA ARG A 698 23.21 2.98 -27.95
C ARG A 698 21.69 2.97 -28.08
N ALA A 699 21.04 4.13 -27.96
CA ALA A 699 19.59 4.22 -28.15
C ALA A 699 19.18 3.81 -29.59
N ILE A 700 19.93 4.27 -30.60
CA ILE A 700 19.70 3.88 -32.00
C ILE A 700 19.97 2.39 -32.24
N GLU A 701 21.05 1.87 -31.68
CA GLU A 701 21.39 0.44 -31.80
C GLU A 701 20.40 -0.47 -31.10
N ASN A 702 19.69 0.01 -30.09
CA ASN A 702 18.65 -0.72 -29.38
C ASN A 702 17.34 -0.79 -30.18
N ILE A 703 17.17 0.02 -31.24
CA ILE A 703 15.98 -0.02 -32.07
C ILE A 703 15.86 -1.42 -32.72
N GLY A 704 14.75 -2.09 -32.42
CA GLY A 704 14.49 -3.45 -32.93
C GLY A 704 15.31 -4.56 -32.26
N TYR A 705 16.14 -4.26 -31.25
CA TYR A 705 16.83 -5.27 -30.47
C TYR A 705 15.84 -6.06 -29.60
N GLN A 706 15.83 -7.36 -29.79
CA GLN A 706 15.08 -8.29 -28.94
C GLN A 706 16.08 -9.14 -28.16
N HIS A 707 15.92 -9.13 -26.84
CA HIS A 707 16.74 -10.00 -25.99
C HIS A 707 16.40 -11.48 -26.31
N PRO A 708 17.39 -12.38 -26.48
CA PRO A 708 17.13 -13.78 -26.83
C PRO A 708 16.22 -14.52 -25.84
N HIS A 709 16.17 -14.06 -24.58
CA HIS A 709 15.35 -14.63 -23.50
C HIS A 709 14.18 -13.71 -23.08
N ASP A 710 13.72 -12.84 -23.97
CA ASP A 710 12.50 -12.05 -23.73
C ASP A 710 11.23 -12.93 -23.76
N VAL A 711 10.11 -12.39 -23.33
CA VAL A 711 8.83 -13.11 -23.30
C VAL A 711 8.55 -13.73 -24.66
N GLN A 712 8.45 -15.04 -24.71
CA GLN A 712 8.25 -15.79 -25.94
C GLN A 712 6.87 -15.56 -26.54
N PRO A 713 6.66 -15.72 -27.88
CA PRO A 713 5.37 -15.52 -28.53
C PRO A 713 4.24 -16.35 -27.93
N ALA A 714 4.50 -17.59 -27.52
CA ALA A 714 3.55 -18.46 -26.87
C ALA A 714 3.07 -17.91 -25.52
N ALA A 715 3.99 -17.41 -24.68
CA ALA A 715 3.68 -16.78 -23.41
C ALA A 715 2.90 -15.47 -23.60
N ARG A 716 3.19 -14.69 -24.65
CA ARG A 716 2.41 -13.49 -25.00
C ARG A 716 0.97 -13.83 -25.45
N GLN A 717 0.80 -14.92 -26.22
CA GLN A 717 -0.54 -15.40 -26.59
C GLN A 717 -1.34 -15.86 -25.37
N ALA A 718 -0.69 -16.57 -24.42
CA ALA A 718 -1.31 -16.94 -23.16
C ALA A 718 -1.73 -15.70 -22.35
N LEU A 719 -0.87 -14.68 -22.25
CA LEU A 719 -1.19 -13.42 -21.60
C LEU A 719 -2.40 -12.71 -22.25
N GLN A 720 -2.44 -12.68 -23.60
CA GLN A 720 -3.59 -12.13 -24.32
C GLN A 720 -4.89 -12.88 -24.05
N ALA A 721 -4.82 -14.20 -23.90
CA ALA A 721 -5.98 -15.02 -23.55
C ALA A 721 -6.49 -14.74 -22.12
N ILE A 722 -5.58 -14.55 -21.16
CA ILE A 722 -5.92 -14.22 -19.77
C ILE A 722 -6.60 -12.83 -19.66
N LEU A 723 -6.17 -11.87 -20.49
CA LEU A 723 -6.66 -10.49 -20.45
C LEU A 723 -7.89 -10.23 -21.33
N ARG A 724 -8.33 -11.19 -22.12
CA ARG A 724 -9.60 -11.11 -22.88
C ARG A 724 -10.79 -11.31 -21.96
#